data_0e0c306d3b9a9c483d73d885b549e7a9
#
_entry.id   0e0c306d3b9a9c483d73d885b549e7a9
#
_cell.length_a   1.000
_cell.length_b   1.000
_cell.length_c   1.000
_cell.angle_alpha   90.00
_cell.angle_beta   90.00
_cell.angle_gamma   90.00
#
_symmetry.space_group_name_H-M   'P 1'
#
loop_
_entity.id
_entity.type
_entity.pdbx_description
1 polymer ?
#
loop_
_entity_poly.entity_id
_entity_poly.type
_entity_poly.pdbx_seq_one_letter_code
_entity_poly.pdbx_strand_id
1 'polypeptide(L)'
;MNINENYSGFTLNRIREVPDLKGKLYEFTHHKTNAKLNWIQTTDTNKTFSITFKTLPFDDTGVFHILEHSVLNGSKKYRTREPFVDLLKHSMQTFLNAMTYPDKTVYPVSSRNDKDFMNLMSVYMDAVFNPAIYENKNIFLQEGWRYEIHDEKEVPKFNGVVLNEMKGVFSDVYSNIFDEMFRQLYPSNSYQYVSGGDPKAIPDLTYEKFLETHKKFYHPSNARVILDGNVDIEAVLKFIDEEYFSHYEKGESFTIENQEVLPARTSTIEIEIAPEDSPENRSYISFGKILGHFYELKKKIAMSIVHSILVGTNEAPLKKAILESGLAQDVDYSLETELQQPFSILMLVNTEEEHLEKIKEVIRFVTKDYHFDPKELEASINGMEFHYREKSEPAGLLNSLHSLETWLYDGDPIDGIQLSSIFNELREEISTSYFEEMMKEFYDDEEHWVTVIAKPSKTIAKRRDEAEQARLLADQANWESARPYIEEQLALEAWQTTPDTKEQLDTMPKLSLSDVQSKVILFPTEEISYRGTRVLIHPSDPSGIVHFNLYFSLAGLPKDRLSEVAFFARQLLGNLATENYSLSALTSEIKNVIPVLSTGVTCFTPYNRTDGTQPFLEITASTLEKNVDQAIALVQEILFKTKFEKEFVLNLLKQSNESIRQSLVNSGHQYALLRAKAHTSAEGVFNEYTRGITYGAYLQSLEDHFEEDWEGFLEAIQNNISVIFSQDRFILSIAGIEKEKFEDFIFGLNTVKANGTVVHYPLLQDEKEALQISGGVSYTGVAAKMETYDPCFQVLAHLVTYDFLWTEVRVKNGAYGTGMRSNRLGFNTFSYRDPNPIVSLEVNQKIADYLRDFVKKPETENDLNIIGTIATMEPLMNYRSQVKTGDTLVLSSIDDHIRQAERERLLAMKKEDYLALADQVEEALKHRFQVVIGNEEAVSKLDGYKKLSIKE
;
A
#
# COMPACT_ATOMS: atom_id res chain seq x y z
N MET A 1 -37.68 7.99 3.46
CA MET A 1 -37.28 9.09 4.34
C MET A 1 -37.70 10.40 3.67
N ASN A 2 -38.11 11.42 4.42
CA ASN A 2 -38.55 12.71 3.89
C ASN A 2 -37.63 13.84 4.36
N ILE A 3 -37.39 14.82 3.48
CA ILE A 3 -36.57 15.98 3.79
C ILE A 3 -37.27 16.84 4.88
N ASN A 4 -36.47 17.40 5.79
CA ASN A 4 -36.91 18.19 6.96
C ASN A 4 -37.65 17.38 8.05
N GLU A 5 -37.67 16.05 7.96
CA GLU A 5 -38.15 15.20 9.04
C GLU A 5 -36.99 14.82 9.97
N ASN A 6 -37.38 14.51 11.22
CA ASN A 6 -36.44 14.08 12.28
C ASN A 6 -36.37 12.57 12.35
N TYR A 7 -35.14 12.05 12.38
CA TYR A 7 -34.79 10.63 12.53
C TYR A 7 -33.78 10.51 13.67
N SER A 8 -34.25 10.13 14.86
CA SER A 8 -33.40 9.91 16.05
C SER A 8 -32.35 11.02 16.26
N GLY A 9 -32.80 12.24 16.56
CA GLY A 9 -31.91 13.40 16.82
C GLY A 9 -31.30 14.04 15.57
N PHE A 10 -31.50 13.49 14.37
CA PHE A 10 -30.99 14.02 13.11
C PHE A 10 -32.10 14.57 12.23
N THR A 11 -31.88 15.72 11.61
CA THR A 11 -32.72 16.21 10.51
C THR A 11 -32.14 15.76 9.19
N LEU A 12 -32.96 15.17 8.31
CA LEU A 12 -32.60 14.95 6.91
C LEU A 12 -32.72 16.27 6.15
N ASN A 13 -31.60 16.83 5.73
CA ASN A 13 -31.55 18.13 5.08
C ASN A 13 -31.78 18.04 3.58
N ARG A 14 -31.17 17.02 2.92
CA ARG A 14 -31.13 16.95 1.46
C ARG A 14 -31.03 15.51 1.01
N ILE A 15 -31.62 15.18 -0.15
CA ILE A 15 -31.46 13.92 -0.88
C ILE A 15 -31.06 14.26 -2.30
N ARG A 16 -30.02 13.64 -2.83
CA ARG A 16 -29.57 13.84 -4.20
C ARG A 16 -29.24 12.53 -4.88
N GLU A 17 -29.52 12.42 -6.16
CA GLU A 17 -29.05 11.32 -6.99
C GLU A 17 -27.54 11.43 -7.19
N VAL A 18 -26.84 10.31 -7.20
CA VAL A 18 -25.42 10.19 -7.53
C VAL A 18 -25.28 9.17 -8.66
N PRO A 19 -25.52 9.60 -9.91
CA PRO A 19 -25.52 8.70 -11.08
C PRO A 19 -24.23 7.90 -11.24
N ASP A 20 -23.05 8.49 -10.94
CA ASP A 20 -21.76 7.82 -11.09
C ASP A 20 -21.65 6.60 -10.17
N LEU A 21 -22.31 6.62 -9.01
CA LEU A 21 -22.36 5.51 -8.07
C LEU A 21 -23.65 4.67 -8.18
N LYS A 22 -24.55 5.00 -9.12
CA LYS A 22 -25.89 4.39 -9.23
C LYS A 22 -26.65 4.40 -7.90
N GLY A 23 -26.53 5.49 -7.15
CA GLY A 23 -27.01 5.62 -5.77
C GLY A 23 -27.57 7.00 -5.45
N LYS A 24 -27.75 7.24 -4.15
CA LYS A 24 -28.26 8.52 -3.61
C LYS A 24 -27.42 8.98 -2.44
N LEU A 25 -27.24 10.26 -2.30
CA LEU A 25 -26.62 10.91 -1.14
C LEU A 25 -27.73 11.50 -0.25
N TYR A 26 -27.76 11.04 1.01
CA TYR A 26 -28.61 11.58 2.07
C TYR A 26 -27.75 12.38 3.05
N GLU A 27 -28.12 13.61 3.33
CA GLU A 27 -27.35 14.52 4.18
C GLU A 27 -28.14 14.88 5.45
N PHE A 28 -27.55 14.55 6.60
CA PHE A 28 -28.15 14.73 7.90
C PHE A 28 -27.37 15.72 8.77
N THR A 29 -28.09 16.41 9.67
CA THR A 29 -27.48 17.23 10.71
C THR A 29 -28.08 16.86 12.06
N HIS A 30 -27.24 16.59 13.03
CA HIS A 30 -27.66 16.32 14.41
C HIS A 30 -28.08 17.61 15.14
N HIS A 31 -29.24 17.61 15.76
CA HIS A 31 -29.86 18.80 16.33
C HIS A 31 -29.05 19.48 17.42
N LYS A 32 -28.52 18.69 18.36
CA LYS A 32 -27.87 19.16 19.55
C LYS A 32 -26.43 19.59 19.32
N THR A 33 -25.67 18.80 18.57
CA THR A 33 -24.23 19.01 18.37
C THR A 33 -23.90 19.70 17.06
N ASN A 34 -24.84 19.79 16.13
CA ASN A 34 -24.61 20.21 14.75
C ASN A 34 -23.66 19.29 13.95
N ALA A 35 -23.41 18.08 14.46
CA ALA A 35 -22.64 17.07 13.75
C ALA A 35 -23.25 16.75 12.39
N LYS A 36 -22.43 16.47 11.41
CA LYS A 36 -22.81 16.18 10.03
C LYS A 36 -22.66 14.70 9.73
N LEU A 37 -23.69 14.12 9.09
CA LEU A 37 -23.65 12.72 8.66
C LEU A 37 -24.16 12.63 7.22
N ASN A 38 -23.44 11.93 6.39
CA ASN A 38 -23.79 11.63 5.02
C ASN A 38 -23.94 10.11 4.83
N TRP A 39 -24.98 9.70 4.11
CA TRP A 39 -25.17 8.33 3.68
C TRP A 39 -25.17 8.24 2.17
N ILE A 40 -24.16 7.60 1.60
CA ILE A 40 -24.08 7.25 0.19
C ILE A 40 -24.79 5.90 0.02
N GLN A 41 -26.06 5.96 -0.29
CA GLN A 41 -26.91 4.78 -0.46
C GLN A 41 -26.65 4.13 -1.81
N THR A 42 -26.14 2.93 -1.81
CA THR A 42 -25.95 2.09 -2.98
C THR A 42 -26.55 0.70 -2.74
N THR A 43 -26.46 -0.18 -3.73
CA THR A 43 -26.85 -1.61 -3.58
C THR A 43 -25.70 -2.47 -3.08
N ASP A 44 -24.55 -1.88 -2.76
CA ASP A 44 -23.41 -2.64 -2.26
C ASP A 44 -23.72 -3.24 -0.89
N THR A 45 -23.45 -4.54 -0.78
CA THR A 45 -23.61 -5.26 0.48
C THR A 45 -22.43 -5.07 1.42
N ASN A 46 -21.28 -4.59 0.91
CA ASN A 46 -20.17 -4.18 1.74
C ASN A 46 -20.43 -2.79 2.31
N LYS A 47 -20.80 -2.75 3.58
CA LYS A 47 -21.16 -1.51 4.28
C LYS A 47 -19.92 -0.87 4.86
N THR A 48 -19.76 0.43 4.66
CA THR A 48 -18.68 1.22 5.25
C THR A 48 -19.25 2.25 6.21
N PHE A 49 -18.64 2.35 7.37
CA PHE A 49 -18.77 3.46 8.31
C PHE A 49 -17.43 4.16 8.41
N SER A 50 -17.42 5.47 8.35
CA SER A 50 -16.23 6.29 8.57
C SER A 50 -16.58 7.48 9.45
N ILE A 51 -15.83 7.68 10.53
CA ILE A 51 -15.87 8.93 11.30
C ILE A 51 -14.53 9.63 11.17
N THR A 52 -14.59 10.90 10.77
CA THR A 52 -13.42 11.74 10.50
C THR A 52 -13.47 12.97 11.37
N PHE A 53 -12.36 13.29 12.02
CA PHE A 53 -12.18 14.56 12.73
C PHE A 53 -11.22 15.45 11.95
N LYS A 54 -11.54 16.76 11.88
CA LYS A 54 -10.58 17.74 11.40
C LYS A 54 -9.52 17.93 12.48
N THR A 55 -8.31 17.49 12.21
CA THR A 55 -7.17 17.48 13.14
C THR A 55 -6.05 18.34 12.56
N LEU A 56 -5.85 19.52 13.13
CA LEU A 56 -4.93 20.52 12.61
C LEU A 56 -3.66 20.55 13.48
N PRO A 57 -2.53 20.02 12.98
CA PRO A 57 -1.25 20.08 13.68
C PRO A 57 -0.87 21.53 14.04
N PHE A 58 -0.29 21.71 15.22
CA PHE A 58 0.15 23.00 15.74
C PHE A 58 1.62 22.98 16.18
N ASP A 59 2.25 21.81 16.10
CA ASP A 59 3.67 21.54 16.28
C ASP A 59 4.05 20.21 15.60
N ASP A 60 5.34 19.88 15.62
CA ASP A 60 5.89 18.66 14.99
C ASP A 60 5.88 17.44 15.92
N THR A 61 5.14 17.46 17.05
CA THR A 61 5.12 16.33 18.00
C THR A 61 4.31 15.13 17.53
N GLY A 62 3.55 15.24 16.44
CA GLY A 62 2.72 14.16 15.91
C GLY A 62 1.58 13.76 16.84
N VAL A 63 1.07 14.69 17.67
CA VAL A 63 0.06 14.40 18.67
C VAL A 63 -1.19 13.73 18.11
N PHE A 64 -1.61 14.07 16.89
CA PHE A 64 -2.78 13.45 16.26
C PHE A 64 -2.52 12.04 15.79
N HIS A 65 -1.32 11.72 15.34
CA HIS A 65 -0.91 10.36 14.99
C HIS A 65 -0.81 9.47 16.22
N ILE A 66 -0.22 10.00 17.32
CA ILE A 66 -0.20 9.29 18.60
C ILE A 66 -1.61 9.09 19.15
N LEU A 67 -2.52 10.06 18.98
CA LEU A 67 -3.93 9.91 19.34
C LEU A 67 -4.63 8.85 18.49
N GLU A 68 -4.38 8.82 17.18
CA GLU A 68 -4.93 7.81 16.27
C GLU A 68 -4.67 6.40 16.78
N HIS A 69 -3.39 6.08 17.08
CA HIS A 69 -3.01 4.79 17.66
C HIS A 69 -3.65 4.57 19.05
N SER A 70 -3.57 5.58 19.91
CA SER A 70 -3.89 5.46 21.33
C SER A 70 -5.39 5.25 21.61
N VAL A 71 -6.29 5.91 20.87
CA VAL A 71 -7.74 5.78 21.12
C VAL A 71 -8.26 4.37 20.84
N LEU A 72 -7.56 3.59 20.02
CA LEU A 72 -7.89 2.20 19.71
C LEU A 72 -7.40 1.19 20.76
N ASN A 73 -6.72 1.66 21.82
CA ASN A 73 -6.17 0.84 22.90
C ASN A 73 -7.07 0.87 24.16
N GLY A 74 -8.30 0.39 24.02
CA GLY A 74 -9.29 0.31 25.08
C GLY A 74 -10.20 1.54 25.18
N SER A 75 -11.41 1.30 25.66
CA SER A 75 -12.41 2.35 25.85
C SER A 75 -13.31 2.05 27.03
N LYS A 76 -14.20 2.98 27.36
CA LYS A 76 -15.11 2.86 28.49
C LYS A 76 -16.01 1.62 28.38
N LYS A 77 -16.53 1.32 27.19
CA LYS A 77 -17.42 0.19 26.93
C LYS A 77 -16.63 -1.09 26.62
N TYR A 78 -15.56 -0.98 25.86
CA TYR A 78 -14.72 -2.08 25.39
C TYR A 78 -13.38 -2.05 26.11
N ARG A 79 -13.28 -2.80 27.22
CA ARG A 79 -12.23 -2.66 28.23
C ARG A 79 -11.02 -3.57 28.03
N THR A 80 -10.94 -4.29 26.91
CA THR A 80 -9.71 -5.00 26.56
C THR A 80 -8.58 -4.01 26.29
N ARG A 81 -7.36 -4.47 26.43
CA ARG A 81 -6.18 -3.63 26.22
C ARG A 81 -6.08 -3.14 24.78
N GLU A 82 -6.42 -3.99 23.81
CA GLU A 82 -6.28 -3.71 22.37
C GLU A 82 -7.55 -4.13 21.60
N PRO A 83 -8.70 -3.44 21.75
CA PRO A 83 -9.93 -3.77 21.03
C PRO A 83 -9.75 -3.81 19.51
N PHE A 84 -8.89 -2.96 18.95
CA PHE A 84 -8.55 -2.99 17.52
C PHE A 84 -7.96 -4.33 17.09
N VAL A 85 -7.01 -4.86 17.85
CA VAL A 85 -6.38 -6.15 17.57
C VAL A 85 -7.38 -7.29 17.77
N ASP A 86 -8.27 -7.18 18.77
CA ASP A 86 -9.34 -8.16 18.97
C ASP A 86 -10.31 -8.21 17.80
N LEU A 87 -10.62 -7.05 17.19
CA LEU A 87 -11.41 -7.00 15.96
C LEU A 87 -10.67 -7.60 14.77
N LEU A 88 -9.36 -7.33 14.60
CA LEU A 88 -8.56 -7.97 13.56
C LEU A 88 -8.56 -9.51 13.67
N LYS A 89 -8.55 -10.01 14.90
CA LYS A 89 -8.60 -11.47 15.18
C LYS A 89 -9.96 -12.09 14.91
N HIS A 90 -11.05 -11.40 15.23
CA HIS A 90 -12.32 -12.05 15.55
C HIS A 90 -13.51 -11.51 14.74
N SER A 91 -13.33 -10.53 13.84
CA SER A 91 -14.41 -9.98 13.02
C SER A 91 -14.41 -10.53 11.60
N MET A 92 -15.50 -10.25 10.88
CA MET A 92 -15.63 -10.50 9.44
C MET A 92 -15.40 -9.22 8.64
N GLN A 93 -14.57 -8.33 9.16
CA GLN A 93 -14.24 -7.07 8.53
C GLN A 93 -13.67 -7.30 7.12
N THR A 94 -14.04 -6.43 6.21
CA THR A 94 -13.44 -6.33 4.88
C THR A 94 -12.44 -5.18 4.81
N PHE A 95 -12.55 -4.22 5.74
CA PHE A 95 -11.58 -3.17 5.98
C PHE A 95 -11.67 -2.71 7.44
N LEU A 96 -10.51 -2.53 8.07
CA LEU A 96 -10.36 -2.04 9.44
C LEU A 96 -9.02 -1.32 9.55
N ASN A 97 -9.05 0.00 9.75
CA ASN A 97 -7.85 0.81 9.94
C ASN A 97 -8.18 2.15 10.62
N ALA A 98 -7.14 2.94 10.90
CA ALA A 98 -7.22 4.37 11.15
C ALA A 98 -6.12 5.06 10.35
N MET A 99 -6.28 6.35 10.02
CA MET A 99 -5.37 7.06 9.13
C MET A 99 -5.28 8.53 9.54
N THR A 100 -4.05 8.99 9.77
CA THR A 100 -3.77 10.42 10.03
C THR A 100 -3.21 11.08 8.78
N TYR A 101 -3.88 12.15 8.36
CA TYR A 101 -3.52 13.02 7.24
C TYR A 101 -3.05 14.39 7.74
N PRO A 102 -2.57 15.28 6.88
CA PRO A 102 -2.12 16.61 7.29
C PRO A 102 -3.17 17.48 7.99
N ASP A 103 -4.47 17.18 7.82
CA ASP A 103 -5.57 18.01 8.34
C ASP A 103 -6.77 17.21 8.88
N LYS A 104 -6.70 15.89 8.85
CA LYS A 104 -7.79 15.01 9.29
C LYS A 104 -7.26 13.70 9.87
N THR A 105 -8.02 13.10 10.77
CA THR A 105 -7.83 11.72 11.21
C THR A 105 -9.11 10.94 10.93
N VAL A 106 -8.99 9.83 10.21
CA VAL A 106 -10.10 9.04 9.67
C VAL A 106 -10.13 7.66 10.33
N TYR A 107 -11.30 7.24 10.78
CA TYR A 107 -11.54 5.96 11.43
C TYR A 107 -12.58 5.15 10.63
N PRO A 108 -12.17 4.44 9.57
CA PRO A 108 -13.07 3.68 8.71
C PRO A 108 -13.13 2.21 9.09
N VAL A 109 -14.32 1.63 8.97
CA VAL A 109 -14.55 0.19 9.07
C VAL A 109 -15.53 -0.27 7.99
N SER A 110 -15.35 -1.50 7.51
CA SER A 110 -16.28 -2.08 6.53
C SER A 110 -16.53 -3.56 6.81
N SER A 111 -17.77 -4.00 6.56
CA SER A 111 -18.14 -5.41 6.61
C SER A 111 -19.33 -5.72 5.71
N ARG A 112 -19.34 -6.94 5.13
CA ARG A 112 -20.50 -7.49 4.41
C ARG A 112 -21.56 -8.06 5.35
N ASN A 113 -21.20 -8.37 6.59
CA ASN A 113 -22.09 -8.92 7.61
C ASN A 113 -22.75 -7.79 8.43
N ASP A 114 -24.09 -7.76 8.52
CA ASP A 114 -24.83 -6.69 9.20
C ASP A 114 -24.51 -6.60 10.70
N LYS A 115 -24.41 -7.76 11.37
CA LYS A 115 -24.09 -7.80 12.79
C LYS A 115 -22.67 -7.32 13.05
N ASP A 116 -21.71 -7.75 12.23
CA ASP A 116 -20.32 -7.36 12.33
C ASP A 116 -20.13 -5.85 12.04
N PHE A 117 -20.80 -5.32 11.02
CA PHE A 117 -20.79 -3.88 10.71
C PHE A 117 -21.20 -3.03 11.93
N MET A 118 -22.30 -3.42 12.61
CA MET A 118 -22.75 -2.72 13.82
C MET A 118 -21.77 -2.89 14.99
N ASN A 119 -21.16 -4.06 15.14
CA ASN A 119 -20.12 -4.32 16.13
C ASN A 119 -18.90 -3.44 15.90
N LEU A 120 -18.36 -3.41 14.68
CA LEU A 120 -17.21 -2.58 14.30
C LEU A 120 -17.48 -1.09 14.54
N MET A 121 -18.63 -0.59 14.08
CA MET A 121 -19.04 0.79 14.30
C MET A 121 -19.14 1.12 15.80
N SER A 122 -19.72 0.22 16.60
CA SER A 122 -19.87 0.42 18.04
C SER A 122 -18.51 0.52 18.76
N VAL A 123 -17.54 -0.33 18.39
CA VAL A 123 -16.19 -0.27 18.99
C VAL A 123 -15.49 1.02 18.59
N TYR A 124 -15.56 1.43 17.32
CA TYR A 124 -14.91 2.65 16.85
C TYR A 124 -15.52 3.93 17.42
N MET A 125 -16.84 3.99 17.54
CA MET A 125 -17.51 5.12 18.17
C MET A 125 -17.10 5.27 19.65
N ASP A 126 -17.02 4.18 20.40
CA ASP A 126 -16.60 4.26 21.81
C ASP A 126 -15.09 4.57 21.93
N ALA A 127 -14.28 4.04 21.04
CA ALA A 127 -12.85 4.34 21.00
C ALA A 127 -12.57 5.83 20.80
N VAL A 128 -13.21 6.48 19.84
CA VAL A 128 -12.95 7.90 19.56
C VAL A 128 -13.57 8.86 20.57
N PHE A 129 -14.70 8.51 21.21
CA PHE A 129 -15.37 9.42 22.16
C PHE A 129 -15.10 9.13 23.64
N ASN A 130 -14.78 7.89 23.99
CA ASN A 130 -14.56 7.45 25.38
C ASN A 130 -13.29 6.58 25.52
N PRO A 131 -12.14 6.98 24.93
CA PRO A 131 -10.93 6.15 25.00
C PRO A 131 -10.40 6.01 26.43
N ALA A 132 -9.73 4.89 26.69
CA ALA A 132 -9.11 4.60 27.98
C ALA A 132 -7.87 5.46 28.30
N ILE A 133 -7.45 6.31 27.37
CA ILE A 133 -6.27 7.18 27.53
C ILE A 133 -6.31 8.09 28.76
N TYR A 134 -7.50 8.43 29.28
CA TYR A 134 -7.68 9.26 30.46
C TYR A 134 -7.44 8.52 31.77
N GLU A 135 -7.57 7.19 31.73
CA GLU A 135 -7.46 6.32 32.91
C GLU A 135 -6.13 5.58 32.97
N ASN A 136 -5.45 5.43 31.80
CA ASN A 136 -4.24 4.61 31.69
C ASN A 136 -3.14 5.31 30.86
N LYS A 137 -2.18 5.91 31.55
CA LYS A 137 -1.01 6.55 30.91
C LYS A 137 -0.13 5.57 30.12
N ASN A 138 -0.16 4.26 30.42
CA ASN A 138 0.66 3.28 29.70
C ASN A 138 0.34 3.23 28.20
N ILE A 139 -0.89 3.58 27.81
CA ILE A 139 -1.27 3.66 26.40
C ILE A 139 -0.41 4.72 25.66
N PHE A 140 -0.28 5.91 26.26
CA PHE A 140 0.58 6.96 25.73
C PHE A 140 2.06 6.54 25.68
N LEU A 141 2.55 5.88 26.75
CA LEU A 141 3.95 5.43 26.81
C LEU A 141 4.25 4.31 25.80
N GLN A 142 3.28 3.49 25.48
CA GLN A 142 3.39 2.45 24.45
C GLN A 142 3.36 3.04 23.03
N GLU A 143 2.31 3.78 22.71
CA GLU A 143 2.05 4.23 21.34
C GLU A 143 2.84 5.48 20.96
N GLY A 144 3.02 6.43 21.89
CA GLY A 144 3.72 7.67 21.64
C GLY A 144 5.23 7.53 21.81
N TRP A 145 5.69 7.85 23.02
CA TRP A 145 7.10 7.76 23.36
C TRP A 145 7.32 7.61 24.88
N ARG A 146 8.50 7.08 25.25
CA ARG A 146 8.97 6.94 26.63
C ARG A 146 10.49 6.90 26.70
N TYR A 147 11.02 7.09 27.92
CA TYR A 147 12.39 6.66 28.22
C TYR A 147 12.37 5.17 28.55
N GLU A 148 13.02 4.35 27.74
CA GLU A 148 13.27 2.94 28.03
C GLU A 148 14.57 2.87 28.86
N ILE A 149 14.46 2.47 30.13
CA ILE A 149 15.57 2.37 31.10
C ILE A 149 15.23 1.33 32.17
N HIS A 150 16.19 0.44 32.50
CA HIS A 150 16.00 -0.64 33.46
C HIS A 150 16.96 -0.55 34.67
N ASP A 151 18.07 0.17 34.54
CA ASP A 151 19.08 0.34 35.60
C ASP A 151 19.51 1.80 35.70
N GLU A 152 19.77 2.28 36.92
CA GLU A 152 20.18 3.67 37.18
C GLU A 152 21.51 4.10 36.50
N LYS A 153 22.33 3.13 36.10
CA LYS A 153 23.60 3.37 35.39
C LYS A 153 23.47 3.28 33.87
N GLU A 154 22.35 2.86 33.39
CA GLU A 154 22.07 2.76 31.97
C GLU A 154 21.80 4.12 31.35
N VAL A 155 22.26 4.35 30.13
CA VAL A 155 21.83 5.49 29.35
C VAL A 155 20.44 5.17 28.78
N PRO A 156 19.42 5.98 29.04
CA PRO A 156 18.07 5.72 28.52
C PRO A 156 18.03 5.71 27.00
N LYS A 157 17.00 5.12 26.44
CA LYS A 157 16.68 5.22 25.01
C LYS A 157 15.28 5.80 24.85
N PHE A 158 15.06 6.51 23.75
CA PHE A 158 13.70 6.83 23.33
C PHE A 158 13.08 5.60 22.65
N ASN A 159 11.88 5.21 23.07
CA ASN A 159 11.12 4.11 22.50
C ASN A 159 9.62 4.47 22.46
N GLY A 160 8.89 3.91 21.51
CA GLY A 160 7.45 4.09 21.31
C GLY A 160 7.06 3.66 19.90
N VAL A 161 5.83 3.19 19.71
CA VAL A 161 5.39 2.65 18.41
C VAL A 161 5.45 3.73 17.33
N VAL A 162 4.79 4.87 17.53
CA VAL A 162 4.77 5.98 16.56
C VAL A 162 6.17 6.58 16.38
N LEU A 163 6.94 6.75 17.46
CA LEU A 163 8.31 7.26 17.36
C LEU A 163 9.18 6.36 16.46
N ASN A 164 9.12 5.05 16.63
CA ASN A 164 9.90 4.10 15.83
C ASN A 164 9.42 4.06 14.38
N GLU A 165 8.12 4.14 14.15
CA GLU A 165 7.54 4.27 12.81
C GLU A 165 8.08 5.51 12.10
N MET A 166 8.03 6.66 12.76
CA MET A 166 8.47 7.93 12.18
C MET A 166 9.98 7.97 11.96
N LYS A 167 10.80 7.33 12.78
CA LYS A 167 12.22 7.10 12.48
C LYS A 167 12.40 6.37 11.15
N GLY A 168 11.54 5.41 10.86
CA GLY A 168 11.52 4.72 9.57
C GLY A 168 11.05 5.60 8.41
N VAL A 169 10.01 6.41 8.59
CA VAL A 169 9.52 7.35 7.57
C VAL A 169 10.61 8.36 7.20
N PHE A 170 11.34 8.90 8.17
CA PHE A 170 12.43 9.85 7.95
C PHE A 170 13.69 9.25 7.31
N SER A 171 13.72 7.94 7.07
CA SER A 171 14.72 7.28 6.22
C SER A 171 14.35 7.30 4.74
N ASP A 172 13.10 7.61 4.38
CA ASP A 172 12.64 7.71 3.01
C ASP A 172 12.91 9.09 2.41
N VAL A 173 13.51 9.11 1.21
CA VAL A 173 13.91 10.36 0.54
C VAL A 173 12.70 11.19 0.14
N TYR A 174 11.68 10.55 -0.44
CA TYR A 174 10.47 11.25 -0.90
C TYR A 174 9.72 11.87 0.29
N SER A 175 9.56 11.14 1.39
CA SER A 175 8.92 11.66 2.61
C SER A 175 9.63 12.92 3.13
N ASN A 176 10.95 12.91 3.19
CA ASN A 176 11.73 14.09 3.63
C ASN A 176 11.54 15.30 2.69
N ILE A 177 11.48 15.07 1.36
CA ILE A 177 11.25 16.12 0.36
C ILE A 177 9.83 16.68 0.51
N PHE A 178 8.83 15.82 0.70
CA PHE A 178 7.42 16.23 0.87
C PHE A 178 7.24 17.03 2.17
N ASP A 179 7.80 16.59 3.29
CA ASP A 179 7.72 17.30 4.58
C ASP A 179 8.32 18.70 4.47
N GLU A 180 9.48 18.82 3.81
CA GLU A 180 10.09 20.13 3.59
C GLU A 180 9.27 20.98 2.60
N MET A 181 8.69 20.36 1.57
CA MET A 181 7.81 21.06 0.62
C MET A 181 6.58 21.62 1.33
N PHE A 182 5.91 20.84 2.18
CA PHE A 182 4.79 21.31 3.01
C PHE A 182 5.20 22.49 3.89
N ARG A 183 6.33 22.38 4.59
CA ARG A 183 6.88 23.46 5.46
C ARG A 183 7.11 24.75 4.69
N GLN A 184 7.62 24.63 3.48
CA GLN A 184 7.93 25.78 2.65
C GLN A 184 6.70 26.34 1.92
N LEU A 185 5.76 25.54 1.48
CA LEU A 185 4.55 26.00 0.81
C LEU A 185 3.53 26.63 1.77
N TYR A 186 3.44 26.13 3.03
CA TYR A 186 2.40 26.54 3.98
C TYR A 186 2.92 27.07 5.32
N PRO A 187 3.89 28.02 5.34
CA PRO A 187 4.54 28.45 6.58
C PRO A 187 3.63 29.21 7.56
N SER A 188 2.39 29.52 7.21
CA SER A 188 1.46 30.30 8.05
C SER A 188 0.28 29.50 8.58
N ASN A 189 0.13 28.21 8.22
CA ASN A 189 -0.99 27.41 8.70
C ASN A 189 -0.51 26.01 9.18
N SER A 190 -1.45 25.12 9.52
CA SER A 190 -1.18 23.81 10.11
C SER A 190 -0.38 22.88 9.21
N TYR A 191 -0.42 23.06 7.90
CA TYR A 191 0.30 22.20 6.96
C TYR A 191 1.83 22.33 7.03
N GLN A 192 2.38 23.36 7.69
CA GLN A 192 3.81 23.48 7.93
C GLN A 192 4.39 22.40 8.85
N TYR A 193 3.54 21.76 9.65
CA TYR A 193 3.96 20.78 10.65
C TYR A 193 3.83 19.34 10.10
N VAL A 194 4.74 18.48 10.54
CA VAL A 194 4.70 17.05 10.19
C VAL A 194 3.59 16.37 10.99
N SER A 195 2.48 16.06 10.34
CA SER A 195 1.30 15.48 11.01
C SER A 195 1.60 14.13 11.67
N GLY A 196 2.49 13.33 11.09
CA GLY A 196 2.96 12.08 11.66
C GLY A 196 3.91 12.25 12.86
N GLY A 197 4.56 13.39 12.96
CA GLY A 197 5.54 13.74 13.98
C GLY A 197 7.00 13.62 13.52
N ASP A 198 7.79 14.64 13.80
CA ASP A 198 9.25 14.58 13.64
C ASP A 198 9.85 13.78 14.81
N PRO A 199 10.66 12.72 14.57
CA PRO A 199 11.30 11.95 15.64
C PRO A 199 12.09 12.79 16.65
N LYS A 200 12.57 13.97 16.27
CA LYS A 200 13.26 14.91 17.16
C LYS A 200 12.29 15.65 18.08
N ALA A 201 11.06 15.89 17.63
CA ALA A 201 10.04 16.67 18.34
C ALA A 201 9.06 15.77 19.11
N ILE A 202 8.80 14.55 18.67
CA ILE A 202 7.90 13.61 19.36
C ILE A 202 8.19 13.53 20.87
N PRO A 203 9.46 13.44 21.34
CA PRO A 203 9.77 13.41 22.78
C PRO A 203 9.49 14.71 23.56
N ASP A 204 9.00 15.76 22.90
CA ASP A 204 8.55 16.99 23.57
C ASP A 204 7.08 16.96 23.94
N LEU A 205 6.30 15.97 23.42
CA LEU A 205 4.89 15.82 23.71
C LEU A 205 4.67 15.35 25.14
N THR A 206 3.96 16.14 25.94
CA THR A 206 3.56 15.73 27.30
C THR A 206 2.22 15.01 27.29
N TYR A 207 2.01 14.15 28.30
CA TYR A 207 0.75 13.42 28.46
C TYR A 207 -0.45 14.37 28.67
N GLU A 208 -0.27 15.47 29.38
CA GLU A 208 -1.29 16.49 29.60
C GLU A 208 -1.72 17.14 28.26
N LYS A 209 -0.75 17.53 27.43
CA LYS A 209 -1.02 18.12 26.12
C LYS A 209 -1.74 17.14 25.18
N PHE A 210 -1.34 15.88 25.22
CA PHE A 210 -2.00 14.80 24.50
C PHE A 210 -3.48 14.66 24.89
N LEU A 211 -3.81 14.64 26.18
CA LEU A 211 -5.19 14.57 26.65
C LEU A 211 -6.01 15.83 26.32
N GLU A 212 -5.42 17.02 26.46
CA GLU A 212 -6.05 18.29 26.08
C GLU A 212 -6.40 18.31 24.60
N THR A 213 -5.52 17.79 23.75
CA THR A 213 -5.73 17.73 22.30
C THR A 213 -6.88 16.80 21.94
N HIS A 214 -6.94 15.60 22.54
CA HIS A 214 -8.09 14.72 22.36
C HIS A 214 -9.40 15.42 22.74
N LYS A 215 -9.48 15.97 23.94
CA LYS A 215 -10.68 16.64 24.45
C LYS A 215 -11.14 17.79 23.56
N LYS A 216 -10.21 18.50 22.93
CA LYS A 216 -10.50 19.63 22.05
C LYS A 216 -11.00 19.20 20.66
N PHE A 217 -10.35 18.23 20.02
CA PHE A 217 -10.58 17.91 18.61
C PHE A 217 -11.54 16.73 18.40
N TYR A 218 -11.65 15.78 19.34
CA TYR A 218 -12.51 14.61 19.22
C TYR A 218 -13.90 14.90 19.79
N HIS A 219 -14.64 15.73 19.05
CA HIS A 219 -15.96 16.19 19.46
C HIS A 219 -16.96 16.05 18.30
N PRO A 220 -18.24 15.64 18.54
CA PRO A 220 -19.23 15.48 17.45
C PRO A 220 -19.36 16.68 16.51
N SER A 221 -19.27 17.91 17.04
CA SER A 221 -19.34 19.12 16.20
C SER A 221 -18.19 19.28 15.21
N ASN A 222 -17.05 18.62 15.46
CA ASN A 222 -15.88 18.60 14.58
C ASN A 222 -15.85 17.34 13.71
N ALA A 223 -16.81 16.43 13.88
CA ALA A 223 -16.85 15.16 13.16
C ALA A 223 -17.57 15.28 11.80
N ARG A 224 -17.11 14.47 10.84
CA ARG A 224 -17.81 14.12 9.59
C ARG A 224 -18.05 12.61 9.61
N VAL A 225 -19.31 12.20 9.63
CA VAL A 225 -19.66 10.77 9.58
C VAL A 225 -20.12 10.44 8.18
N ILE A 226 -19.56 9.40 7.57
CA ILE A 226 -19.98 8.89 6.26
C ILE A 226 -20.37 7.42 6.41
N LEU A 227 -21.50 7.08 5.81
CA LEU A 227 -21.97 5.72 5.62
C LEU A 227 -22.03 5.44 4.13
N ASP A 228 -21.61 4.26 3.71
CA ASP A 228 -21.73 3.81 2.31
C ASP A 228 -22.35 2.42 2.26
N GLY A 229 -23.10 2.14 1.19
CA GLY A 229 -23.70 0.86 0.95
C GLY A 229 -25.15 0.73 1.40
N ASN A 230 -25.65 -0.51 1.43
CA ASN A 230 -27.01 -0.87 1.84
C ASN A 230 -27.13 -0.92 3.36
N VAL A 231 -27.02 0.20 4.03
CA VAL A 231 -27.03 0.34 5.49
C VAL A 231 -28.47 0.47 5.99
N ASP A 232 -28.78 -0.16 7.15
CA ASP A 232 -29.99 0.18 7.93
C ASP A 232 -29.79 1.53 8.63
N ILE A 233 -30.07 2.59 7.89
CA ILE A 233 -29.80 3.96 8.32
C ILE A 233 -30.56 4.36 9.59
N GLU A 234 -31.80 3.87 9.79
CA GLU A 234 -32.59 4.24 10.96
C GLU A 234 -31.99 3.63 12.24
N ALA A 235 -31.53 2.38 12.18
CA ALA A 235 -30.83 1.74 13.28
C ALA A 235 -29.50 2.45 13.59
N VAL A 236 -28.74 2.86 12.58
CA VAL A 236 -27.47 3.57 12.74
C VAL A 236 -27.67 4.96 13.34
N LEU A 237 -28.60 5.76 12.81
CA LEU A 237 -28.90 7.11 13.36
C LEU A 237 -29.32 7.03 14.82
N LYS A 238 -30.19 6.06 15.15
CA LYS A 238 -30.63 5.83 16.52
C LYS A 238 -29.46 5.49 17.43
N PHE A 239 -28.58 4.55 17.00
CA PHE A 239 -27.42 4.16 17.77
C PHE A 239 -26.46 5.35 18.02
N ILE A 240 -26.15 6.14 17.00
CA ILE A 240 -25.24 7.28 17.12
C ILE A 240 -25.81 8.35 18.06
N ASP A 241 -27.11 8.65 17.94
CA ASP A 241 -27.78 9.63 18.80
C ASP A 241 -27.82 9.15 20.25
N GLU A 242 -28.46 8.00 20.52
CA GLU A 242 -28.74 7.53 21.85
C GLU A 242 -27.46 7.20 22.66
N GLU A 243 -26.45 6.60 22.02
CA GLU A 243 -25.26 6.15 22.74
C GLU A 243 -24.18 7.25 22.83
N TYR A 244 -24.16 8.23 21.90
CA TYR A 244 -23.05 9.21 21.84
C TYR A 244 -23.52 10.65 21.68
N PHE A 245 -24.12 11.06 20.58
CA PHE A 245 -24.26 12.46 20.23
C PHE A 245 -25.23 13.24 21.13
N SER A 246 -26.28 12.61 21.65
CA SER A 246 -27.20 13.25 22.59
C SER A 246 -26.54 13.64 23.91
N HIS A 247 -25.37 13.08 24.25
CA HIS A 247 -24.62 13.38 25.47
C HIS A 247 -23.73 14.63 25.36
N TYR A 248 -23.57 15.17 24.16
CA TYR A 248 -22.77 16.35 23.89
C TYR A 248 -23.64 17.58 23.59
N GLU A 249 -23.11 18.74 23.92
CA GLU A 249 -23.63 20.02 23.45
C GLU A 249 -22.90 20.44 22.18
N LYS A 250 -23.29 21.55 21.53
CA LYS A 250 -22.57 22.11 20.39
C LYS A 250 -21.20 22.60 20.84
N GLY A 251 -20.15 22.06 20.24
CA GLY A 251 -18.76 22.44 20.47
C GLY A 251 -18.18 23.33 19.37
N GLU A 252 -16.87 23.46 19.37
CA GLU A 252 -16.10 24.19 18.35
C GLU A 252 -16.00 23.39 17.05
N SER A 253 -15.86 24.13 15.96
CA SER A 253 -15.40 23.58 14.67
C SER A 253 -14.16 24.34 14.24
N PHE A 254 -13.27 23.65 13.53
CA PHE A 254 -11.97 24.21 13.16
C PHE A 254 -11.91 24.50 11.67
N THR A 255 -11.24 25.60 11.33
CA THR A 255 -11.00 26.00 9.93
C THR A 255 -9.50 26.11 9.69
N ILE A 256 -9.09 25.85 8.47
CA ILE A 256 -7.71 26.04 8.03
C ILE A 256 -7.67 27.42 7.36
N GLU A 257 -6.72 28.24 7.75
CA GLU A 257 -6.50 29.51 7.07
C GLU A 257 -5.79 29.28 5.74
N ASN A 258 -6.19 30.02 4.70
CA ASN A 258 -5.51 29.93 3.42
C ASN A 258 -4.11 30.49 3.51
N GLN A 259 -3.17 29.82 2.89
CA GLN A 259 -1.82 30.31 2.66
C GLN A 259 -1.85 31.32 1.52
N GLU A 260 -1.35 32.51 1.75
CA GLU A 260 -1.11 33.48 0.67
C GLU A 260 0.02 33.02 -0.24
N VAL A 261 -0.05 33.41 -1.51
CA VAL A 261 1.00 33.12 -2.48
C VAL A 261 2.31 33.79 -2.04
N LEU A 262 3.37 33.03 -1.99
CA LEU A 262 4.67 33.48 -1.53
C LEU A 262 5.66 33.59 -2.70
N PRO A 263 6.64 34.51 -2.63
CA PRO A 263 7.69 34.57 -3.63
C PRO A 263 8.54 33.31 -3.63
N ALA A 264 9.19 33.04 -4.75
CA ALA A 264 10.10 31.91 -4.93
C ALA A 264 11.13 31.83 -3.79
N ARG A 265 11.37 30.63 -3.33
CA ARG A 265 12.35 30.35 -2.28
C ARG A 265 12.97 28.97 -2.46
N THR A 266 14.16 28.82 -1.92
CA THR A 266 14.91 27.57 -1.97
C THR A 266 15.25 27.11 -0.57
N SER A 267 15.01 25.81 -0.31
CA SER A 267 15.45 25.12 0.89
C SER A 267 16.37 23.96 0.52
N THR A 268 17.29 23.64 1.41
CA THR A 268 18.21 22.51 1.23
C THR A 268 18.12 21.58 2.43
N ILE A 269 17.91 20.29 2.17
CA ILE A 269 17.93 19.22 3.16
C ILE A 269 19.03 18.21 2.84
N GLU A 270 19.40 17.39 3.83
CA GLU A 270 20.31 16.27 3.63
C GLU A 270 19.52 14.96 3.67
N ILE A 271 19.82 14.05 2.74
CA ILE A 271 19.25 12.71 2.66
C ILE A 271 20.33 11.66 2.86
N GLU A 272 19.96 10.55 3.47
CA GLU A 272 20.88 9.47 3.77
C GLU A 272 21.22 8.66 2.52
N ILE A 273 22.50 8.38 2.31
CA ILE A 273 22.98 7.38 1.35
C ILE A 273 23.89 6.38 2.06
N ALA A 274 24.00 5.17 1.50
CA ALA A 274 24.90 4.17 2.06
C ALA A 274 26.37 4.65 2.06
N PRO A 275 27.19 4.27 3.07
CA PRO A 275 28.58 4.69 3.15
C PRO A 275 29.43 4.35 1.92
N GLU A 276 29.11 3.25 1.24
CA GLU A 276 29.74 2.75 0.02
C GLU A 276 29.28 3.44 -1.25
N ASP A 277 28.13 4.13 -1.23
CA ASP A 277 27.59 4.80 -2.42
C ASP A 277 28.37 6.08 -2.76
N SER A 278 28.50 6.37 -4.08
CA SER A 278 28.97 7.67 -4.51
C SER A 278 27.90 8.73 -4.25
N PRO A 279 28.26 9.92 -3.74
CA PRO A 279 27.33 11.03 -3.64
C PRO A 279 27.05 11.71 -4.99
N GLU A 280 27.84 11.42 -6.03
CA GLU A 280 27.71 12.03 -7.35
C GLU A 280 26.42 11.60 -8.05
N ASN A 281 25.69 12.56 -8.62
CA ASN A 281 24.39 12.35 -9.25
C ASN A 281 23.38 11.62 -8.33
N ARG A 282 23.31 12.04 -7.06
CA ARG A 282 22.41 11.48 -6.05
C ARG A 282 21.56 12.55 -5.33
N SER A 283 21.65 13.79 -5.80
CA SER A 283 20.79 14.87 -5.33
C SER A 283 19.40 14.78 -5.96
N TYR A 284 18.41 15.35 -5.29
CA TYR A 284 17.06 15.57 -5.84
C TYR A 284 16.82 17.09 -5.88
N ILE A 285 16.17 17.55 -6.93
CA ILE A 285 15.69 18.93 -7.05
C ILE A 285 14.19 18.86 -7.29
N SER A 286 13.41 19.51 -6.43
CA SER A 286 11.96 19.50 -6.53
C SER A 286 11.42 20.91 -6.60
N PHE A 287 10.47 21.15 -7.51
CA PHE A 287 9.74 22.41 -7.65
C PHE A 287 8.29 22.18 -7.24
N GLY A 288 7.82 22.94 -6.26
CA GLY A 288 6.45 22.85 -5.77
C GLY A 288 5.70 24.16 -5.84
N LYS A 289 4.38 24.08 -6.04
CA LYS A 289 3.53 25.26 -6.10
C LYS A 289 2.10 24.93 -5.68
N ILE A 290 1.48 25.81 -4.89
CA ILE A 290 0.02 25.76 -4.58
C ILE A 290 -0.76 26.04 -5.86
N LEU A 291 -1.75 25.20 -6.17
CA LEU A 291 -2.52 25.26 -7.41
C LEU A 291 -3.87 26.00 -7.27
N GLY A 292 -4.29 26.33 -6.07
CA GLY A 292 -5.59 26.95 -5.83
C GLY A 292 -6.32 26.32 -4.64
N HIS A 293 -7.61 26.03 -4.79
CA HIS A 293 -8.46 25.57 -3.69
C HIS A 293 -9.10 24.21 -3.95
N PHE A 294 -9.52 23.53 -2.87
CA PHE A 294 -10.16 22.22 -2.90
C PHE A 294 -11.34 22.10 -3.87
N TYR A 295 -12.12 23.18 -4.07
CA TYR A 295 -13.31 23.19 -4.94
C TYR A 295 -12.98 23.33 -6.44
N GLU A 296 -11.74 23.57 -6.82
CA GLU A 296 -11.32 23.72 -8.22
C GLU A 296 -11.01 22.35 -8.86
N LEU A 297 -11.95 21.40 -8.79
CA LEU A 297 -11.76 20.00 -9.20
C LEU A 297 -11.36 19.87 -10.67
N LYS A 298 -11.97 20.63 -11.57
CA LYS A 298 -11.62 20.65 -13.00
C LYS A 298 -10.16 21.01 -13.21
N LYS A 299 -9.66 22.01 -12.47
CA LYS A 299 -8.27 22.45 -12.51
C LYS A 299 -7.31 21.37 -12.02
N LYS A 300 -7.64 20.70 -10.90
CA LYS A 300 -6.84 19.58 -10.37
C LYS A 300 -6.69 18.46 -11.41
N ILE A 301 -7.79 18.04 -12.03
CA ILE A 301 -7.78 16.99 -13.06
C ILE A 301 -7.02 17.46 -14.30
N ALA A 302 -7.22 18.69 -14.75
CA ALA A 302 -6.50 19.25 -15.89
C ALA A 302 -4.99 19.30 -15.64
N MET A 303 -4.56 19.70 -14.43
CA MET A 303 -3.13 19.72 -14.07
C MET A 303 -2.52 18.32 -14.07
N SER A 304 -3.23 17.32 -13.59
CA SER A 304 -2.79 15.92 -13.66
C SER A 304 -2.61 15.47 -15.11
N ILE A 305 -3.51 15.86 -16.01
CA ILE A 305 -3.38 15.59 -17.46
C ILE A 305 -2.15 16.29 -18.03
N VAL A 306 -1.95 17.57 -17.72
CA VAL A 306 -0.78 18.36 -18.16
C VAL A 306 0.53 17.68 -17.73
N HIS A 307 0.66 17.33 -16.44
CA HIS A 307 1.86 16.61 -15.96
C HIS A 307 2.03 15.25 -16.63
N SER A 308 0.95 14.48 -16.79
CA SER A 308 1.02 13.18 -17.45
C SER A 308 1.53 13.26 -18.89
N ILE A 309 1.13 14.31 -19.63
CA ILE A 309 1.59 14.49 -21.02
C ILE A 309 3.04 14.99 -21.05
N LEU A 310 3.42 15.93 -20.19
CA LEU A 310 4.75 16.53 -20.21
C LEU A 310 5.84 15.64 -19.58
N VAL A 311 5.47 14.76 -18.63
CA VAL A 311 6.44 14.04 -17.77
C VAL A 311 6.14 12.55 -17.64
N GLY A 312 4.94 12.09 -17.97
CA GLY A 312 4.46 10.74 -17.60
C GLY A 312 5.16 9.57 -18.29
N THR A 313 5.97 9.79 -19.32
CA THR A 313 6.78 8.75 -19.99
C THR A 313 8.15 9.28 -20.36
N ASN A 314 9.12 8.41 -20.65
CA ASN A 314 10.46 8.83 -21.05
C ASN A 314 10.50 9.59 -22.40
N GLU A 315 9.46 9.47 -23.23
CA GLU A 315 9.26 10.24 -24.45
C GLU A 315 8.41 11.50 -24.27
N ALA A 316 7.86 11.71 -23.07
CA ALA A 316 7.12 12.92 -22.74
C ALA A 316 8.03 14.15 -22.90
N PRO A 317 7.58 15.25 -23.51
CA PRO A 317 8.43 16.32 -24.01
C PRO A 317 9.44 16.87 -23.00
N LEU A 318 9.02 17.16 -21.79
CA LEU A 318 9.86 17.70 -20.75
C LEU A 318 10.81 16.66 -20.16
N LYS A 319 10.27 15.48 -19.83
CA LYS A 319 11.07 14.37 -19.30
C LYS A 319 12.18 13.99 -20.30
N LYS A 320 11.83 13.79 -21.55
CA LYS A 320 12.79 13.48 -22.64
C LYS A 320 13.91 14.51 -22.73
N ALA A 321 13.56 15.80 -22.77
CA ALA A 321 14.56 16.88 -22.90
C ALA A 321 15.54 16.88 -21.71
N ILE A 322 15.07 16.61 -20.49
CA ILE A 322 15.91 16.51 -19.30
C ILE A 322 16.80 15.27 -19.35
N LEU A 323 16.25 14.10 -19.70
CA LEU A 323 17.00 12.84 -19.79
C LEU A 323 18.09 12.92 -20.88
N GLU A 324 17.77 13.41 -22.08
CA GLU A 324 18.73 13.58 -23.20
C GLU A 324 19.82 14.59 -22.88
N SER A 325 19.56 15.59 -22.05
CA SER A 325 20.58 16.56 -21.61
C SER A 325 21.49 16.01 -20.51
N GLY A 326 21.20 14.84 -19.94
CA GLY A 326 21.95 14.25 -18.82
C GLY A 326 21.87 15.03 -17.53
N LEU A 327 20.84 15.89 -17.35
CA LEU A 327 20.68 16.74 -16.16
C LEU A 327 20.09 16.00 -14.96
N ALA A 328 19.33 14.92 -15.21
CA ALA A 328 18.80 14.05 -14.16
C ALA A 328 18.63 12.63 -14.72
N GLN A 329 18.54 11.64 -13.84
CA GLN A 329 18.31 10.23 -14.22
C GLN A 329 16.82 9.95 -14.47
N ASP A 330 15.94 10.65 -13.75
CA ASP A 330 14.50 10.55 -13.90
C ASP A 330 13.80 11.88 -13.57
N VAL A 331 12.54 12.00 -13.99
CA VAL A 331 11.67 13.12 -13.66
C VAL A 331 10.31 12.53 -13.27
N ASP A 332 9.87 12.86 -12.05
CA ASP A 332 8.59 12.46 -11.49
C ASP A 332 7.73 13.68 -11.18
N TYR A 333 6.43 13.46 -11.01
CA TYR A 333 5.51 14.47 -10.52
C TYR A 333 4.53 13.87 -9.51
N SER A 334 4.05 14.70 -8.60
CA SER A 334 2.92 14.38 -7.72
C SER A 334 1.95 15.55 -7.64
N LEU A 335 0.71 15.24 -7.37
CA LEU A 335 -0.35 16.20 -7.16
C LEU A 335 -1.08 15.85 -5.86
N GLU A 336 -0.90 16.71 -4.84
CA GLU A 336 -1.55 16.55 -3.54
C GLU A 336 -2.91 17.25 -3.56
N THR A 337 -3.97 16.46 -3.78
CA THR A 337 -5.33 16.96 -4.04
C THR A 337 -6.22 17.02 -2.80
N GLU A 338 -5.90 16.24 -1.76
CA GLU A 338 -6.74 16.06 -0.56
C GLU A 338 -6.51 17.13 0.53
N LEU A 339 -6.17 18.35 0.11
CA LEU A 339 -5.87 19.49 0.96
C LEU A 339 -6.85 20.64 0.68
N GLN A 340 -7.02 21.55 1.64
CA GLN A 340 -7.79 22.77 1.43
C GLN A 340 -7.24 23.61 0.26
N GLN A 341 -5.93 23.66 0.12
CA GLN A 341 -5.24 24.23 -1.03
C GLN A 341 -4.31 23.17 -1.61
N PRO A 342 -4.70 22.51 -2.70
CA PRO A 342 -3.87 21.53 -3.39
C PRO A 342 -2.56 22.10 -3.89
N PHE A 343 -1.50 21.30 -3.99
CA PHE A 343 -0.25 21.68 -4.62
C PHE A 343 0.25 20.61 -5.59
N SER A 344 1.12 21.03 -6.48
CA SER A 344 1.85 20.15 -7.38
C SER A 344 3.33 20.21 -7.12
N ILE A 345 4.01 19.09 -7.36
CA ILE A 345 5.45 18.96 -7.26
C ILE A 345 6.00 18.26 -8.52
N LEU A 346 7.05 18.86 -9.10
CA LEU A 346 7.90 18.25 -10.12
C LEU A 346 9.23 17.89 -9.48
N MET A 347 9.67 16.65 -9.59
CA MET A 347 10.86 16.15 -8.93
C MET A 347 11.88 15.60 -9.94
N LEU A 348 13.10 16.09 -9.90
CA LEU A 348 14.25 15.63 -10.66
C LEU A 348 15.03 14.65 -9.78
N VAL A 349 15.16 13.41 -10.24
CA VAL A 349 15.74 12.29 -9.48
C VAL A 349 17.18 12.07 -9.91
N ASN A 350 18.07 11.92 -8.95
CA ASN A 350 19.49 11.66 -9.20
C ASN A 350 20.13 12.68 -10.15
N THR A 351 20.22 13.91 -9.68
CA THR A 351 20.78 15.10 -10.34
C THR A 351 21.88 15.72 -9.49
N GLU A 352 22.35 16.90 -9.87
CA GLU A 352 23.29 17.72 -9.10
C GLU A 352 22.73 19.13 -8.90
N GLU A 353 23.06 19.77 -7.76
CA GLU A 353 22.62 21.14 -7.47
C GLU A 353 23.04 22.14 -8.57
N GLU A 354 24.21 21.96 -9.14
CA GLU A 354 24.74 22.80 -10.21
C GLU A 354 23.90 22.74 -11.49
N HIS A 355 23.07 21.74 -11.64
CA HIS A 355 22.14 21.59 -12.76
C HIS A 355 20.90 22.47 -12.63
N LEU A 356 20.58 23.03 -11.46
CA LEU A 356 19.34 23.76 -11.17
C LEU A 356 18.97 24.78 -12.25
N GLU A 357 19.88 25.69 -12.60
CA GLU A 357 19.55 26.73 -13.60
C GLU A 357 19.40 26.18 -15.01
N LYS A 358 20.19 25.16 -15.37
CA LYS A 358 20.04 24.48 -16.67
C LYS A 358 18.72 23.73 -16.77
N ILE A 359 18.28 23.10 -15.69
CA ILE A 359 16.97 22.44 -15.61
C ILE A 359 15.85 23.46 -15.84
N LYS A 360 15.89 24.60 -15.17
CA LYS A 360 14.93 25.70 -15.39
C LYS A 360 14.97 26.21 -16.85
N GLU A 361 16.16 26.31 -17.47
CA GLU A 361 16.28 26.67 -18.88
C GLU A 361 15.62 25.64 -19.81
N VAL A 362 15.78 24.35 -19.52
CA VAL A 362 15.12 23.26 -20.28
C VAL A 362 13.61 23.34 -20.09
N ILE A 363 13.12 23.52 -18.87
CA ILE A 363 11.67 23.66 -18.61
C ILE A 363 11.13 24.83 -19.44
N ARG A 364 11.71 26.03 -19.34
CA ARG A 364 11.29 27.20 -20.11
C ARG A 364 11.36 26.98 -21.62
N PHE A 365 12.39 26.28 -22.10
CA PHE A 365 12.53 25.99 -23.53
C PHE A 365 11.43 25.07 -24.05
N VAL A 366 11.07 24.02 -23.30
CA VAL A 366 10.04 23.05 -23.69
C VAL A 366 8.64 23.65 -23.61
N THR A 367 8.33 24.43 -22.56
CA THR A 367 6.95 24.92 -22.30
C THR A 367 6.60 26.19 -23.07
N LYS A 368 7.59 26.99 -23.48
CA LYS A 368 7.39 28.35 -24.05
C LYS A 368 6.36 28.45 -25.18
N ASP A 369 6.44 27.56 -26.15
CA ASP A 369 5.58 27.54 -27.32
C ASP A 369 4.93 26.15 -27.49
N TYR A 370 4.76 25.39 -26.40
CA TYR A 370 4.19 24.05 -26.44
C TYR A 370 2.68 24.11 -26.67
N HIS A 371 2.20 23.28 -27.56
CA HIS A 371 0.78 23.06 -27.82
C HIS A 371 0.45 21.58 -27.66
N PHE A 372 -0.59 21.29 -26.91
CA PHE A 372 -1.05 19.92 -26.70
C PHE A 372 -1.72 19.36 -27.96
N ASP A 373 -1.39 18.11 -28.29
CA ASP A 373 -2.11 17.38 -29.32
C ASP A 373 -3.54 17.06 -28.82
N PRO A 374 -4.61 17.48 -29.52
CA PRO A 374 -5.98 17.17 -29.14
C PRO A 374 -6.26 15.66 -28.92
N LYS A 375 -5.61 14.79 -29.68
CA LYS A 375 -5.76 13.33 -29.53
C LYS A 375 -5.13 12.82 -28.23
N GLU A 376 -4.01 13.38 -27.83
CA GLU A 376 -3.30 13.02 -26.62
C GLU A 376 -4.07 13.52 -25.38
N LEU A 377 -4.65 14.72 -25.45
CA LEU A 377 -5.57 15.22 -24.43
C LEU A 377 -6.80 14.32 -24.29
N GLU A 378 -7.46 13.97 -25.41
CA GLU A 378 -8.63 13.10 -25.40
C GLU A 378 -8.29 11.72 -24.83
N ALA A 379 -7.16 11.12 -25.20
CA ALA A 379 -6.70 9.84 -24.66
C ALA A 379 -6.43 9.90 -23.16
N SER A 380 -5.81 10.98 -22.69
CA SER A 380 -5.55 11.18 -21.26
C SER A 380 -6.84 11.36 -20.43
N ILE A 381 -7.81 12.15 -20.95
CA ILE A 381 -9.13 12.30 -20.35
C ILE A 381 -9.87 10.95 -20.30
N ASN A 382 -9.86 10.18 -21.38
CA ASN A 382 -10.53 8.89 -21.44
C ASN A 382 -9.91 7.87 -20.48
N GLY A 383 -8.57 7.84 -20.37
CA GLY A 383 -7.87 6.98 -19.42
C GLY A 383 -8.22 7.31 -17.98
N MET A 384 -8.23 8.60 -17.59
CA MET A 384 -8.59 9.02 -16.24
C MET A 384 -10.07 8.72 -15.93
N GLU A 385 -10.98 9.01 -16.86
CA GLU A 385 -12.39 8.69 -16.67
C GLU A 385 -12.62 7.17 -16.54
N PHE A 386 -11.91 6.33 -17.28
CA PHE A 386 -11.98 4.88 -17.14
C PHE A 386 -11.59 4.45 -15.74
N HIS A 387 -10.44 4.90 -15.23
CA HIS A 387 -9.99 4.59 -13.88
C HIS A 387 -10.94 5.09 -12.80
N TYR A 388 -11.53 6.26 -12.99
CA TYR A 388 -12.54 6.78 -12.09
C TYR A 388 -13.81 5.90 -12.06
N ARG A 389 -14.25 5.38 -13.21
CA ARG A 389 -15.43 4.51 -13.32
C ARG A 389 -15.17 3.04 -12.94
N GLU A 390 -13.93 2.60 -13.01
CA GLU A 390 -13.56 1.26 -12.56
C GLU A 390 -13.73 1.17 -11.04
N LYS A 391 -14.65 0.28 -10.61
CA LYS A 391 -14.87 0.08 -9.18
C LYS A 391 -13.62 -0.47 -8.51
N SER A 392 -12.95 0.34 -7.72
CA SER A 392 -11.86 -0.09 -6.83
C SER A 392 -12.42 -0.53 -5.47
N GLU A 393 -11.77 -1.47 -4.81
CA GLU A 393 -12.22 -1.99 -3.51
C GLU A 393 -11.19 -1.66 -2.41
N PRO A 394 -11.66 -1.31 -1.19
CA PRO A 394 -13.06 -1.18 -0.74
C PRO A 394 -13.71 0.12 -1.23
N ALA A 395 -14.77 -0.02 -2.05
CA ALA A 395 -15.40 1.13 -2.70
C ALA A 395 -15.96 2.16 -1.71
N GLY A 396 -16.60 1.72 -0.63
CA GLY A 396 -17.16 2.62 0.37
C GLY A 396 -16.11 3.47 1.09
N LEU A 397 -14.91 2.95 1.29
CA LEU A 397 -13.78 3.74 1.81
C LEU A 397 -13.38 4.83 0.83
N LEU A 398 -13.17 4.48 -0.45
CA LEU A 398 -12.77 5.44 -1.47
C LEU A 398 -13.82 6.52 -1.68
N ASN A 399 -15.09 6.15 -1.76
CA ASN A 399 -16.20 7.11 -1.82
C ASN A 399 -16.19 8.08 -0.62
N SER A 400 -15.88 7.55 0.58
CA SER A 400 -15.79 8.36 1.80
C SER A 400 -14.64 9.36 1.71
N LEU A 401 -13.45 8.93 1.29
CA LEU A 401 -12.28 9.80 1.13
C LEU A 401 -12.53 10.86 0.04
N HIS A 402 -13.03 10.48 -1.13
CA HIS A 402 -13.35 11.41 -2.21
C HIS A 402 -14.41 12.45 -1.79
N SER A 403 -15.46 12.04 -1.04
CA SER A 403 -16.42 12.96 -0.50
C SER A 403 -15.80 13.98 0.47
N LEU A 404 -14.79 13.56 1.26
CA LEU A 404 -14.06 14.42 2.20
C LEU A 404 -13.15 15.44 1.50
N GLU A 405 -12.70 15.21 0.25
CA GLU A 405 -11.88 16.18 -0.50
C GLU A 405 -12.51 17.58 -0.61
N THR A 406 -13.82 17.65 -0.54
CA THR A 406 -14.55 18.91 -0.53
C THR A 406 -15.28 19.15 0.79
N TRP A 407 -15.94 18.12 1.32
CA TRP A 407 -16.81 18.24 2.47
C TRP A 407 -16.09 18.56 3.79
N LEU A 408 -14.85 18.15 3.93
CA LEU A 408 -14.03 18.51 5.11
C LEU A 408 -13.88 20.02 5.26
N TYR A 409 -13.81 20.73 4.15
CA TYR A 409 -13.63 22.19 4.07
C TYR A 409 -14.96 22.96 3.86
N ASP A 410 -16.08 22.31 4.26
CA ASP A 410 -17.44 22.85 4.13
C ASP A 410 -17.92 23.06 2.67
N GLY A 411 -17.26 22.40 1.71
CA GLY A 411 -17.73 22.26 0.32
C GLY A 411 -18.86 21.25 0.17
N ASP A 412 -19.30 21.04 -1.04
CA ASP A 412 -20.39 20.11 -1.33
C ASP A 412 -19.86 18.65 -1.36
N PRO A 413 -20.39 17.74 -0.52
CA PRO A 413 -19.90 16.36 -0.44
C PRO A 413 -20.10 15.53 -1.72
N ILE A 414 -20.97 15.96 -2.63
CA ILE A 414 -21.20 15.26 -3.90
C ILE A 414 -20.09 15.53 -4.91
N ASP A 415 -19.42 16.66 -4.82
CA ASP A 415 -18.46 17.10 -5.84
C ASP A 415 -17.31 16.12 -6.01
N GLY A 416 -16.83 15.50 -4.91
CA GLY A 416 -15.76 14.48 -4.97
C GLY A 416 -16.19 13.12 -5.51
N ILE A 417 -17.51 12.83 -5.53
CA ILE A 417 -18.05 11.51 -5.91
C ILE A 417 -18.89 11.52 -7.20
N GLN A 418 -18.97 12.66 -7.87
CA GLN A 418 -19.74 12.86 -9.10
C GLN A 418 -18.90 13.65 -10.12
N LEU A 419 -17.91 13.01 -10.74
CA LEU A 419 -16.93 13.67 -11.62
C LEU A 419 -17.25 13.59 -13.12
N SER A 420 -18.23 12.78 -13.54
CA SER A 420 -18.54 12.57 -14.95
C SER A 420 -18.81 13.87 -15.74
N SER A 421 -19.42 14.89 -15.11
CA SER A 421 -19.63 16.20 -15.75
C SER A 421 -18.32 16.92 -16.02
N ILE A 422 -17.34 16.80 -15.12
CA ILE A 422 -16.03 17.45 -15.24
C ILE A 422 -15.26 16.88 -16.43
N PHE A 423 -15.31 15.56 -16.64
CA PHE A 423 -14.68 14.96 -17.82
C PHE A 423 -15.28 15.45 -19.13
N ASN A 424 -16.61 15.70 -19.17
CA ASN A 424 -17.26 16.29 -20.35
C ASN A 424 -16.81 17.73 -20.56
N GLU A 425 -16.75 18.54 -19.50
CA GLU A 425 -16.22 19.90 -19.59
C GLU A 425 -14.77 19.92 -20.08
N LEU A 426 -13.91 19.03 -19.60
CA LEU A 426 -12.52 18.92 -20.06
C LEU A 426 -12.42 18.57 -21.54
N ARG A 427 -13.34 17.73 -22.08
CA ARG A 427 -13.41 17.46 -23.53
C ARG A 427 -13.77 18.70 -24.34
N GLU A 428 -14.64 19.56 -23.83
CA GLU A 428 -14.97 20.83 -24.49
C GLU A 428 -13.74 21.76 -24.52
N GLU A 429 -12.89 21.71 -23.49
CA GLU A 429 -11.66 22.51 -23.40
C GLU A 429 -10.54 22.07 -24.35
N ILE A 430 -10.59 20.88 -24.92
CA ILE A 430 -9.56 20.41 -25.90
C ILE A 430 -9.38 21.37 -27.07
N SER A 431 -10.45 22.10 -27.45
CA SER A 431 -10.43 23.06 -28.56
C SER A 431 -10.08 24.51 -28.13
N THR A 432 -9.75 24.72 -26.87
CA THR A 432 -9.41 26.04 -26.30
C THR A 432 -7.94 26.10 -25.89
N SER A 433 -7.49 27.21 -25.28
CA SER A 433 -6.15 27.35 -24.68
C SER A 433 -6.08 26.88 -23.21
N TYR A 434 -7.09 26.23 -22.72
CA TYR A 434 -7.21 25.93 -21.28
C TYR A 434 -6.05 25.07 -20.74
N PHE A 435 -5.64 24.05 -21.45
CA PHE A 435 -4.53 23.17 -21.01
C PHE A 435 -3.18 23.89 -21.10
N GLU A 436 -2.96 24.74 -22.10
CA GLU A 436 -1.78 25.61 -22.18
C GLU A 436 -1.76 26.64 -21.04
N GLU A 437 -2.90 27.18 -20.63
CA GLU A 437 -3.02 28.07 -19.47
C GLU A 437 -2.69 27.32 -18.17
N MET A 438 -3.19 26.11 -17.99
CA MET A 438 -2.83 25.25 -16.84
C MET A 438 -1.34 24.92 -16.83
N MET A 439 -0.74 24.58 -17.96
CA MET A 439 0.70 24.36 -18.08
C MET A 439 1.48 25.58 -17.62
N LYS A 440 1.13 26.76 -18.14
CA LYS A 440 1.81 28.03 -17.78
C LYS A 440 1.66 28.37 -16.30
N GLU A 441 0.51 28.08 -15.72
CA GLU A 441 0.27 28.34 -14.31
C GLU A 441 1.29 27.62 -13.39
N PHE A 442 1.75 26.44 -13.77
CA PHE A 442 2.80 25.75 -13.01
C PHE A 442 4.20 26.03 -13.57
N TYR A 443 4.43 25.76 -14.86
CA TYR A 443 5.77 25.69 -15.45
C TYR A 443 6.38 27.06 -15.80
N ASP A 444 5.57 28.08 -16.04
CA ASP A 444 6.07 29.43 -16.40
C ASP A 444 6.10 30.40 -15.18
N ASP A 445 5.57 29.99 -14.03
CA ASP A 445 5.47 30.83 -12.84
C ASP A 445 6.58 30.55 -11.80
N GLU A 446 7.82 30.61 -12.26
CA GLU A 446 9.00 30.39 -11.42
C GLU A 446 9.11 31.36 -10.25
N GLU A 447 8.46 32.54 -10.33
CA GLU A 447 8.47 33.57 -9.27
C GLU A 447 7.74 33.11 -8.00
N HIS A 448 7.00 31.99 -8.08
CA HIS A 448 6.24 31.42 -6.97
C HIS A 448 6.63 29.98 -6.66
N TRP A 449 7.69 29.44 -7.28
CA TRP A 449 8.15 28.09 -6.98
C TRP A 449 8.83 28.02 -5.61
N VAL A 450 8.47 27.02 -4.86
CA VAL A 450 9.29 26.48 -3.79
C VAL A 450 10.24 25.45 -4.39
N THR A 451 11.53 25.66 -4.21
CA THR A 451 12.56 24.70 -4.65
C THR A 451 13.13 24.00 -3.42
N VAL A 452 13.05 22.68 -3.39
CA VAL A 452 13.70 21.83 -2.37
C VAL A 452 14.86 21.09 -3.02
N ILE A 453 16.06 21.23 -2.46
CA ILE A 453 17.26 20.51 -2.89
C ILE A 453 17.62 19.51 -1.80
N ALA A 454 17.53 18.22 -2.11
CA ALA A 454 17.91 17.16 -1.21
C ALA A 454 19.31 16.63 -1.61
N LYS A 455 20.30 16.84 -0.73
CA LYS A 455 21.71 16.50 -0.96
C LYS A 455 22.08 15.18 -0.28
N PRO A 456 22.81 14.29 -0.96
CA PRO A 456 23.26 13.04 -0.37
C PRO A 456 24.26 13.26 0.76
N SER A 457 24.10 12.55 1.85
CA SER A 457 24.96 12.63 3.02
C SER A 457 25.23 11.23 3.59
N LYS A 458 26.51 10.85 3.66
CA LYS A 458 26.99 9.60 4.29
C LYS A 458 27.00 9.69 5.82
N THR A 459 26.77 10.85 6.39
CA THR A 459 26.96 11.11 7.82
C THR A 459 25.71 11.56 8.55
N ILE A 460 24.61 11.79 7.83
CA ILE A 460 23.38 12.33 8.43
C ILE A 460 22.80 11.35 9.47
N ALA A 461 22.78 10.04 9.20
CA ALA A 461 22.31 9.03 10.14
C ALA A 461 23.12 9.09 11.44
N LYS A 462 24.45 9.01 11.34
CA LYS A 462 25.35 9.09 12.49
C LYS A 462 25.13 10.38 13.29
N ARG A 463 24.98 11.52 12.63
CA ARG A 463 24.73 12.80 13.31
C ARG A 463 23.37 12.83 14.00
N ARG A 464 22.34 12.19 13.44
CA ARG A 464 21.04 12.03 14.08
C ARG A 464 21.16 11.20 15.36
N ASP A 465 21.88 10.08 15.30
CA ASP A 465 22.11 9.19 16.46
C ASP A 465 22.93 9.89 17.55
N GLU A 466 24.01 10.60 17.16
CA GLU A 466 24.84 11.38 18.10
C GLU A 466 24.01 12.49 18.77
N ALA A 467 23.13 13.16 18.03
CA ALA A 467 22.25 14.20 18.57
C ALA A 467 21.20 13.61 19.54
N GLU A 468 20.61 12.46 19.21
CA GLU A 468 19.68 11.75 20.09
C GLU A 468 20.39 11.31 21.39
N GLN A 469 21.58 10.72 21.27
CA GLN A 469 22.37 10.33 22.45
C GLN A 469 22.77 11.53 23.32
N ALA A 470 23.16 12.64 22.69
CA ALA A 470 23.50 13.87 23.42
C ALA A 470 22.27 14.42 24.18
N ARG A 471 21.08 14.38 23.56
CA ARG A 471 19.83 14.77 24.19
C ARG A 471 19.52 13.87 25.39
N LEU A 472 19.55 12.55 25.21
CA LEU A 472 19.29 11.57 26.28
C LEU A 472 20.22 11.75 27.48
N LEU A 473 21.50 11.99 27.24
CA LEU A 473 22.47 12.28 28.32
C LEU A 473 22.18 13.61 29.02
N ALA A 474 21.77 14.64 28.27
CA ALA A 474 21.38 15.92 28.83
C ALA A 474 20.10 15.81 29.66
N ASP A 475 19.11 15.08 29.19
CA ASP A 475 17.86 14.81 29.89
C ASP A 475 18.15 14.04 31.19
N GLN A 476 18.92 12.95 31.11
CA GLN A 476 19.33 12.16 32.29
C GLN A 476 20.10 12.99 33.31
N ALA A 477 20.97 13.88 32.87
CA ALA A 477 21.74 14.77 33.77
C ALA A 477 20.84 15.77 34.52
N ASN A 478 19.68 16.10 34.01
CA ASN A 478 18.69 16.97 34.64
C ASN A 478 17.72 16.23 35.57
N TRP A 479 17.72 14.90 35.58
CA TRP A 479 16.88 14.14 36.48
C TRP A 479 17.39 14.22 37.91
N GLU A 480 16.48 14.39 38.86
CA GLU A 480 16.80 14.22 40.29
C GLU A 480 17.14 12.76 40.62
N SER A 481 16.52 11.80 39.89
CA SER A 481 16.73 10.38 40.01
C SER A 481 16.21 9.68 38.76
N ALA A 482 16.84 8.59 38.32
CA ALA A 482 16.34 7.71 37.26
C ALA A 482 15.16 6.83 37.72
N ARG A 483 14.97 6.69 39.04
CA ARG A 483 13.99 5.75 39.62
C ARG A 483 12.54 5.93 39.13
N PRO A 484 11.98 7.14 39.01
CA PRO A 484 10.63 7.31 38.47
C PRO A 484 10.45 6.73 37.06
N TYR A 485 11.44 6.90 36.19
CA TYR A 485 11.40 6.40 34.80
C TYR A 485 11.57 4.88 34.74
N ILE A 486 12.38 4.28 35.60
CA ILE A 486 12.51 2.82 35.76
C ILE A 486 11.18 2.24 36.27
N GLU A 487 10.56 2.87 37.27
CA GLU A 487 9.25 2.43 37.80
C GLU A 487 8.16 2.53 36.71
N GLU A 488 8.17 3.58 35.89
CA GLU A 488 7.27 3.77 34.76
C GLU A 488 7.47 2.68 33.69
N GLN A 489 8.72 2.36 33.34
CA GLN A 489 9.04 1.28 32.39
C GLN A 489 8.57 -0.09 32.91
N LEU A 490 8.84 -0.40 34.18
CA LEU A 490 8.41 -1.66 34.80
C LEU A 490 6.87 -1.77 34.88
N ALA A 491 6.19 -0.67 35.14
CA ALA A 491 4.72 -0.63 35.17
C ALA A 491 4.12 -0.85 33.77
N LEU A 492 4.73 -0.29 32.75
CA LEU A 492 4.36 -0.51 31.35
C LEU A 492 4.53 -1.98 30.96
N GLU A 493 5.69 -2.57 31.25
CA GLU A 493 5.98 -3.98 30.94
C GLU A 493 5.01 -4.94 31.66
N ALA A 494 4.70 -4.63 32.94
CA ALA A 494 3.72 -5.38 33.69
C ALA A 494 2.32 -5.29 33.06
N TRP A 495 1.92 -4.10 32.62
CA TRP A 495 0.64 -3.90 31.93
C TRP A 495 0.61 -4.62 30.57
N GLN A 496 1.69 -4.54 29.79
CA GLN A 496 1.80 -5.22 28.49
C GLN A 496 1.75 -6.74 28.60
N THR A 497 2.25 -7.31 29.70
CA THR A 497 2.32 -8.76 29.91
C THR A 497 1.12 -9.32 30.68
N THR A 498 0.31 -8.46 31.32
CA THR A 498 -0.88 -8.90 32.05
C THR A 498 -2.01 -9.24 31.06
N PRO A 499 -2.50 -10.49 31.02
CA PRO A 499 -3.63 -10.85 30.15
C PRO A 499 -4.91 -10.11 30.57
N ASP A 500 -5.75 -9.80 29.58
CA ASP A 500 -7.09 -9.28 29.86
C ASP A 500 -7.90 -10.28 30.67
N THR A 501 -8.66 -9.79 31.65
CA THR A 501 -9.56 -10.61 32.46
C THR A 501 -10.75 -11.08 31.63
N LYS A 502 -11.41 -12.11 32.11
CA LYS A 502 -12.63 -12.59 31.47
C LYS A 502 -13.70 -11.49 31.36
N GLU A 503 -13.84 -10.67 32.40
CA GLU A 503 -14.80 -9.54 32.41
C GLU A 503 -14.45 -8.49 31.35
N GLN A 504 -13.16 -8.27 31.06
CA GLN A 504 -12.73 -7.39 29.98
C GLN A 504 -13.02 -8.01 28.62
N LEU A 505 -12.62 -9.26 28.38
CA LEU A 505 -12.87 -10.01 27.15
C LEU A 505 -14.37 -10.15 26.82
N ASP A 506 -15.22 -10.28 27.83
CA ASP A 506 -16.68 -10.37 27.68
C ASP A 506 -17.33 -9.03 27.30
N THR A 507 -16.60 -7.90 27.35
CA THR A 507 -17.09 -6.61 26.84
C THR A 507 -17.05 -6.52 25.32
N MET A 508 -16.16 -7.26 24.66
CA MET A 508 -16.04 -7.25 23.20
C MET A 508 -17.23 -7.95 22.54
N PRO A 509 -17.77 -7.37 21.46
CA PRO A 509 -18.83 -8.00 20.70
C PRO A 509 -18.29 -9.23 19.97
N LYS A 510 -19.04 -10.33 19.98
CA LYS A 510 -18.59 -11.61 19.42
C LYS A 510 -19.53 -12.09 18.34
N LEU A 511 -18.91 -12.59 17.27
CA LEU A 511 -19.57 -13.41 16.26
C LEU A 511 -19.57 -14.88 16.70
N SER A 512 -20.30 -15.70 15.99
CA SER A 512 -20.33 -17.16 16.12
C SER A 512 -20.07 -17.81 14.77
N LEU A 513 -19.67 -19.08 14.74
CA LEU A 513 -19.50 -19.83 13.49
C LEU A 513 -20.76 -19.85 12.61
N SER A 514 -21.96 -19.69 13.23
CA SER A 514 -23.22 -19.57 12.47
C SER A 514 -23.37 -18.24 11.71
N ASP A 515 -22.60 -17.23 12.04
CA ASP A 515 -22.59 -15.94 11.34
C ASP A 515 -21.72 -16.01 10.05
N VAL A 516 -20.94 -17.09 9.88
CA VAL A 516 -20.04 -17.31 8.75
C VAL A 516 -20.69 -18.17 7.68
N GLN A 517 -20.48 -17.81 6.41
CA GLN A 517 -20.94 -18.65 5.30
C GLN A 517 -20.13 -19.94 5.22
N SER A 518 -20.84 -21.10 5.27
CA SER A 518 -20.22 -22.43 5.18
C SER A 518 -19.76 -22.79 3.76
N LYS A 519 -20.27 -22.09 2.74
CA LYS A 519 -19.92 -22.31 1.33
C LYS A 519 -18.85 -21.31 0.88
N VAL A 520 -17.92 -21.80 0.07
CA VAL A 520 -16.91 -20.93 -0.55
C VAL A 520 -17.53 -20.07 -1.66
N ILE A 521 -16.95 -18.88 -1.86
CA ILE A 521 -17.29 -18.02 -3.01
C ILE A 521 -16.80 -18.71 -4.29
N LEU A 522 -17.67 -18.80 -5.29
CA LEU A 522 -17.35 -19.45 -6.57
C LEU A 522 -16.76 -18.42 -7.56
N PHE A 523 -15.80 -18.87 -8.36
CA PHE A 523 -15.22 -18.12 -9.49
C PHE A 523 -15.45 -18.95 -10.77
N PRO A 524 -16.65 -18.86 -11.38
CA PRO A 524 -17.00 -19.70 -12.53
C PRO A 524 -16.00 -19.51 -13.66
N THR A 525 -15.37 -20.60 -14.08
CA THR A 525 -14.40 -20.63 -15.18
C THR A 525 -14.63 -21.88 -15.99
N GLU A 526 -14.94 -21.71 -17.28
CA GLU A 526 -15.07 -22.82 -18.23
C GLU A 526 -13.74 -22.99 -18.99
N GLU A 527 -13.25 -24.20 -19.03
CA GLU A 527 -12.04 -24.53 -19.80
C GLU A 527 -12.41 -25.27 -21.08
N ILE A 528 -11.93 -24.74 -22.21
CA ILE A 528 -12.13 -25.37 -23.54
C ILE A 528 -10.83 -25.42 -24.35
N SER A 529 -10.83 -26.16 -25.44
CA SER A 529 -9.79 -26.06 -26.46
C SER A 529 -10.34 -25.37 -27.71
N TYR A 530 -9.66 -24.32 -28.16
CA TYR A 530 -10.01 -23.61 -29.39
C TYR A 530 -8.78 -23.49 -30.29
N ARG A 531 -8.86 -24.02 -31.52
CA ARG A 531 -7.72 -24.03 -32.46
C ARG A 531 -6.42 -24.62 -31.91
N GLY A 532 -6.51 -25.57 -30.95
CA GLY A 532 -5.35 -26.16 -30.29
C GLY A 532 -4.83 -25.38 -29.09
N THR A 533 -5.37 -24.20 -28.83
CA THR A 533 -5.05 -23.36 -27.68
C THR A 533 -5.99 -23.67 -26.51
N ARG A 534 -5.47 -23.69 -25.29
CA ARG A 534 -6.25 -23.78 -24.05
C ARG A 534 -6.90 -22.42 -23.78
N VAL A 535 -8.22 -22.37 -23.60
CA VAL A 535 -8.98 -21.15 -23.37
C VAL A 535 -9.76 -21.25 -22.08
N LEU A 536 -9.62 -20.25 -21.20
CA LEU A 536 -10.39 -20.07 -19.97
C LEU A 536 -11.46 -19.01 -20.24
N ILE A 537 -12.72 -19.33 -19.98
CA ILE A 537 -13.85 -18.43 -20.23
C ILE A 537 -14.53 -18.12 -18.92
N HIS A 538 -14.64 -16.82 -18.61
CA HIS A 538 -15.32 -16.30 -17.44
C HIS A 538 -16.63 -15.61 -17.83
N PRO A 539 -17.60 -15.45 -16.90
CA PRO A 539 -18.80 -14.64 -17.14
C PRO A 539 -18.42 -13.20 -17.55
N SER A 540 -19.36 -12.48 -18.11
CA SER A 540 -19.16 -11.07 -18.49
C SER A 540 -19.21 -10.15 -17.27
N ASP A 541 -18.40 -9.10 -17.26
CA ASP A 541 -18.46 -8.04 -16.25
C ASP A 541 -19.77 -7.26 -16.39
N PRO A 542 -20.57 -7.13 -15.30
CA PRO A 542 -21.81 -6.33 -15.31
C PRO A 542 -21.61 -4.84 -15.63
N SER A 543 -20.37 -4.33 -15.53
CA SER A 543 -20.04 -2.95 -15.88
C SER A 543 -19.91 -2.71 -17.39
N GLY A 544 -19.85 -3.78 -18.21
CA GLY A 544 -19.59 -3.73 -19.65
C GLY A 544 -18.10 -3.59 -20.01
N ILE A 545 -17.21 -3.72 -19.04
CA ILE A 545 -15.77 -3.86 -19.27
C ILE A 545 -15.48 -5.30 -19.69
N VAL A 546 -14.60 -5.47 -20.63
CA VAL A 546 -14.14 -6.78 -21.07
C VAL A 546 -12.69 -7.00 -20.65
N HIS A 547 -12.35 -8.22 -20.29
CA HIS A 547 -11.03 -8.57 -19.76
C HIS A 547 -10.43 -9.74 -20.55
N PHE A 548 -9.12 -9.69 -20.78
CA PHE A 548 -8.39 -10.85 -21.28
C PHE A 548 -6.99 -10.94 -20.69
N ASN A 549 -6.57 -12.17 -20.42
CA ASN A 549 -5.22 -12.48 -19.96
C ASN A 549 -4.56 -13.45 -20.93
N LEU A 550 -3.31 -13.16 -21.29
CA LEU A 550 -2.48 -14.01 -22.14
C LEU A 550 -1.36 -14.59 -21.30
N TYR A 551 -1.27 -15.90 -21.25
CA TYR A 551 -0.23 -16.61 -20.52
C TYR A 551 0.66 -17.39 -21.49
N PHE A 552 1.95 -17.09 -21.50
CA PHE A 552 2.94 -17.81 -22.28
C PHE A 552 3.88 -18.58 -21.34
N SER A 553 3.88 -19.90 -21.44
CA SER A 553 4.70 -20.76 -20.57
C SER A 553 6.19 -20.51 -20.75
N LEU A 554 6.89 -20.28 -19.64
CA LEU A 554 8.35 -20.18 -19.54
C LEU A 554 9.01 -21.54 -19.21
N ALA A 555 8.25 -22.63 -19.25
CA ALA A 555 8.78 -23.96 -18.98
C ALA A 555 9.93 -24.29 -19.96
N GLY A 556 11.03 -24.81 -19.41
CA GLY A 556 12.27 -25.08 -20.17
C GLY A 556 13.24 -23.92 -20.22
N LEU A 557 12.86 -22.71 -19.71
CA LEU A 557 13.79 -21.61 -19.54
C LEU A 557 14.71 -21.89 -18.33
N PRO A 558 16.05 -21.78 -18.46
CA PRO A 558 16.95 -21.89 -17.33
C PRO A 558 16.68 -20.79 -16.29
N LYS A 559 16.88 -21.10 -15.00
CA LYS A 559 16.62 -20.13 -13.91
C LYS A 559 17.41 -18.82 -14.09
N ASP A 560 18.65 -18.92 -14.60
CA ASP A 560 19.54 -17.76 -14.77
C ASP A 560 19.04 -16.77 -15.83
N ARG A 561 18.08 -17.19 -16.67
CA ARG A 561 17.40 -16.33 -17.67
C ARG A 561 16.10 -15.70 -17.15
N LEU A 562 15.65 -16.08 -15.95
CA LEU A 562 14.40 -15.57 -15.39
C LEU A 562 14.43 -14.05 -15.14
N SER A 563 15.56 -13.54 -14.63
CA SER A 563 15.73 -12.09 -14.37
C SER A 563 15.67 -11.27 -15.65
N GLU A 564 16.30 -11.76 -16.72
CA GLU A 564 16.27 -11.12 -18.04
C GLU A 564 14.85 -11.08 -18.61
N VAL A 565 14.12 -12.21 -18.57
CA VAL A 565 12.74 -12.26 -19.06
C VAL A 565 11.81 -11.43 -18.18
N ALA A 566 12.07 -11.34 -16.87
CA ALA A 566 11.30 -10.48 -15.98
C ALA A 566 11.51 -9.00 -16.28
N PHE A 567 12.73 -8.58 -16.56
CA PHE A 567 13.04 -7.20 -17.01
C PHE A 567 12.39 -6.90 -18.35
N PHE A 568 12.56 -7.79 -19.34
CA PHE A 568 11.89 -7.69 -20.63
C PHE A 568 10.38 -7.52 -20.48
N ALA A 569 9.72 -8.42 -19.75
CA ALA A 569 8.27 -8.42 -19.64
C ALA A 569 7.74 -7.19 -18.88
N ARG A 570 8.40 -6.77 -17.80
CA ARG A 570 7.88 -5.70 -16.92
C ARG A 570 8.26 -4.31 -17.38
N GLN A 571 9.46 -4.15 -17.96
CA GLN A 571 10.02 -2.84 -18.21
C GLN A 571 10.08 -2.47 -19.68
N LEU A 572 10.25 -3.45 -20.57
CA LEU A 572 10.44 -3.15 -21.98
C LEU A 572 9.14 -3.21 -22.79
N LEU A 573 8.27 -4.19 -22.50
CA LEU A 573 6.99 -4.31 -23.20
C LEU A 573 6.04 -3.15 -22.84
N GLY A 574 5.60 -2.42 -23.85
CA GLY A 574 4.70 -1.27 -23.69
C GLY A 574 5.38 0.05 -23.29
N ASN A 575 6.67 0.03 -22.94
CA ASN A 575 7.46 1.20 -22.54
C ASN A 575 8.54 1.58 -23.56
N LEU A 576 8.52 0.99 -24.75
CA LEU A 576 9.39 1.30 -25.87
C LEU A 576 8.57 1.54 -27.13
N ALA A 577 9.13 2.29 -28.10
CA ALA A 577 8.52 2.45 -29.41
C ALA A 577 8.36 1.11 -30.13
N THR A 578 7.41 1.03 -31.06
CA THR A 578 7.23 -0.14 -31.93
C THR A 578 7.51 0.21 -33.39
N GLU A 579 7.35 -0.75 -34.29
CA GLU A 579 7.52 -0.45 -35.71
C GLU A 579 6.56 0.63 -36.22
N ASN A 580 5.31 0.63 -35.74
CA ASN A 580 4.25 1.49 -36.23
C ASN A 580 3.94 2.70 -35.31
N TYR A 581 4.43 2.71 -34.09
CA TYR A 581 4.16 3.75 -33.12
C TYR A 581 5.45 4.28 -32.47
N SER A 582 5.59 5.60 -32.39
CA SER A 582 6.50 6.21 -31.42
C SER A 582 5.99 5.89 -30.00
N LEU A 583 6.83 6.01 -28.97
CA LEU A 583 6.42 5.72 -27.60
C LEU A 583 5.28 6.63 -27.13
N SER A 584 5.31 7.92 -27.50
CA SER A 584 4.22 8.85 -27.19
C SER A 584 2.90 8.41 -27.83
N ALA A 585 2.92 8.07 -29.13
CA ALA A 585 1.73 7.59 -29.83
C ALA A 585 1.23 6.24 -29.29
N LEU A 586 2.16 5.33 -28.92
CA LEU A 586 1.82 4.06 -28.30
C LEU A 586 1.13 4.27 -26.94
N THR A 587 1.70 5.13 -26.11
CA THR A 587 1.14 5.44 -24.79
C THR A 587 -0.26 6.05 -24.90
N SER A 588 -0.45 7.01 -25.83
CA SER A 588 -1.77 7.56 -26.13
C SER A 588 -2.77 6.51 -26.56
N GLU A 589 -2.35 5.60 -27.44
CA GLU A 589 -3.22 4.55 -27.94
C GLU A 589 -3.54 3.51 -26.84
N ILE A 590 -2.57 3.15 -26.00
CA ILE A 590 -2.82 2.30 -24.82
C ILE A 590 -3.87 2.97 -23.91
N LYS A 591 -3.69 4.21 -23.51
CA LYS A 591 -4.64 4.94 -22.65
C LYS A 591 -6.05 4.98 -23.25
N ASN A 592 -6.16 5.13 -24.56
CA ASN A 592 -7.45 5.23 -25.24
C ASN A 592 -8.13 3.88 -25.48
N VAL A 593 -7.37 2.85 -25.79
CA VAL A 593 -7.87 1.54 -26.25
C VAL A 593 -7.81 0.49 -25.17
N ILE A 594 -6.73 0.44 -24.35
CA ILE A 594 -6.51 -0.55 -23.30
C ILE A 594 -6.16 0.19 -22.01
N PRO A 595 -7.10 0.88 -21.38
CA PRO A 595 -6.81 1.69 -20.18
C PRO A 595 -6.14 0.90 -19.04
N VAL A 596 -6.33 -0.42 -19.00
CA VAL A 596 -5.57 -1.32 -18.14
C VAL A 596 -4.76 -2.28 -19.00
N LEU A 597 -3.47 -2.09 -19.02
CA LEU A 597 -2.50 -3.01 -19.61
C LEU A 597 -1.39 -3.26 -18.59
N SER A 598 -1.15 -4.53 -18.30
CA SER A 598 -0.06 -4.95 -17.43
C SER A 598 0.68 -6.12 -18.07
N THR A 599 2.00 -6.04 -18.09
CA THR A 599 2.88 -7.08 -18.59
C THR A 599 3.84 -7.51 -17.49
N GLY A 600 4.17 -8.80 -17.44
CA GLY A 600 5.05 -9.29 -16.38
C GLY A 600 5.26 -10.80 -16.42
N VAL A 601 5.76 -11.32 -15.30
CA VAL A 601 5.94 -12.77 -15.14
C VAL A 601 5.25 -13.23 -13.87
N THR A 602 4.67 -14.42 -13.92
CA THR A 602 3.96 -15.07 -12.80
C THR A 602 4.23 -16.57 -12.78
N CYS A 603 3.86 -17.24 -11.70
CA CYS A 603 3.89 -18.70 -11.66
C CYS A 603 2.75 -19.26 -10.83
N PHE A 604 2.34 -20.49 -11.17
CA PHE A 604 1.29 -21.22 -10.48
C PHE A 604 1.82 -22.57 -10.02
N THR A 605 1.66 -22.88 -8.74
CA THR A 605 2.10 -24.15 -8.17
C THR A 605 0.93 -25.12 -8.12
N PRO A 606 0.94 -26.23 -8.89
CA PRO A 606 -0.14 -27.19 -8.91
C PRO A 606 -0.42 -27.79 -7.54
N TYR A 607 -1.70 -27.99 -7.19
CA TYR A 607 -2.12 -28.47 -5.86
C TYR A 607 -1.42 -29.75 -5.42
N ASN A 608 -1.27 -30.72 -6.34
CA ASN A 608 -0.68 -32.03 -6.05
C ASN A 608 0.81 -32.14 -6.40
N ARG A 609 1.49 -31.03 -6.75
CA ARG A 609 2.91 -31.01 -7.16
C ARG A 609 3.63 -29.78 -6.61
N THR A 610 3.73 -29.74 -5.29
CA THR A 610 4.39 -28.63 -4.55
C THR A 610 5.92 -28.61 -4.69
N ASP A 611 6.51 -29.61 -5.33
CA ASP A 611 7.94 -29.74 -5.64
C ASP A 611 8.38 -28.92 -6.87
N GLY A 612 7.42 -28.43 -7.67
CA GLY A 612 7.67 -27.60 -8.85
C GLY A 612 6.66 -26.48 -9.02
N THR A 613 6.86 -25.66 -10.03
CA THR A 613 5.94 -24.54 -10.37
C THR A 613 5.77 -24.42 -11.88
N GLN A 614 4.71 -23.76 -12.33
CA GLN A 614 4.43 -23.44 -13.73
C GLN A 614 4.71 -21.96 -13.97
N PRO A 615 5.83 -21.58 -14.56
CA PRO A 615 6.18 -20.17 -14.81
C PRO A 615 5.56 -19.69 -16.13
N PHE A 616 5.09 -18.43 -16.12
CA PHE A 616 4.49 -17.77 -17.29
C PHE A 616 4.96 -16.33 -17.42
N LEU A 617 5.09 -15.86 -18.66
CA LEU A 617 4.97 -14.47 -19.02
C LEU A 617 3.47 -14.18 -19.15
N GLU A 618 3.02 -13.11 -18.56
CA GLU A 618 1.62 -12.74 -18.44
C GLU A 618 1.37 -11.35 -19.00
N ILE A 619 0.29 -11.22 -19.79
CA ILE A 619 -0.28 -9.94 -20.20
C ILE A 619 -1.72 -9.90 -19.71
N THR A 620 -2.07 -8.86 -18.97
CA THR A 620 -3.44 -8.59 -18.51
C THR A 620 -3.94 -7.33 -19.19
N ALA A 621 -5.10 -7.39 -19.81
CA ALA A 621 -5.72 -6.24 -20.47
C ALA A 621 -7.20 -6.11 -20.12
N SER A 622 -7.65 -4.85 -19.97
CA SER A 622 -9.07 -4.52 -19.82
C SER A 622 -9.41 -3.38 -20.77
N THR A 623 -10.55 -3.50 -21.44
CA THR A 623 -11.00 -2.52 -22.41
C THR A 623 -12.54 -2.46 -22.48
N LEU A 624 -13.07 -1.54 -23.26
CA LEU A 624 -14.50 -1.51 -23.60
C LEU A 624 -14.77 -2.45 -24.79
N GLU A 625 -15.95 -3.09 -24.81
CA GLU A 625 -16.33 -4.05 -25.86
C GLU A 625 -16.11 -3.51 -27.30
N LYS A 626 -16.41 -2.22 -27.52
CA LYS A 626 -16.24 -1.56 -28.83
C LYS A 626 -14.77 -1.51 -29.31
N ASN A 627 -13.81 -1.58 -28.39
CA ASN A 627 -12.37 -1.42 -28.67
C ASN A 627 -11.63 -2.77 -28.74
N VAL A 628 -12.29 -3.91 -28.57
CA VAL A 628 -11.66 -5.23 -28.45
C VAL A 628 -10.70 -5.55 -29.61
N ASP A 629 -11.14 -5.33 -30.84
CA ASP A 629 -10.33 -5.65 -32.03
C ASP A 629 -9.05 -4.79 -32.08
N GLN A 630 -9.17 -3.51 -31.74
CA GLN A 630 -8.02 -2.60 -31.65
C GLN A 630 -7.10 -2.97 -30.48
N ALA A 631 -7.66 -3.39 -29.34
CA ALA A 631 -6.91 -3.82 -28.17
C ALA A 631 -6.05 -5.06 -28.49
N ILE A 632 -6.62 -6.06 -29.15
CA ILE A 632 -5.89 -7.26 -29.58
C ILE A 632 -4.76 -6.89 -30.54
N ALA A 633 -5.05 -6.04 -31.53
CA ALA A 633 -4.04 -5.58 -32.52
C ALA A 633 -2.91 -4.80 -31.82
N LEU A 634 -3.22 -3.96 -30.85
CA LEU A 634 -2.22 -3.18 -30.12
C LEU A 634 -1.34 -4.08 -29.24
N VAL A 635 -1.91 -5.09 -28.59
CA VAL A 635 -1.13 -6.10 -27.86
C VAL A 635 -0.21 -6.87 -28.80
N GLN A 636 -0.67 -7.26 -30.00
CA GLN A 636 0.19 -7.89 -31.02
C GLN A 636 1.36 -6.97 -31.41
N GLU A 637 1.09 -5.70 -31.63
CA GLU A 637 2.12 -4.70 -31.96
C GLU A 637 3.19 -4.63 -30.85
N ILE A 638 2.78 -4.55 -29.58
CA ILE A 638 3.67 -4.51 -28.43
C ILE A 638 4.51 -5.78 -28.33
N LEU A 639 3.92 -6.96 -28.53
CA LEU A 639 4.63 -8.23 -28.34
C LEU A 639 5.63 -8.53 -29.47
N PHE A 640 5.30 -8.17 -30.70
CA PHE A 640 6.06 -8.65 -31.86
C PHE A 640 6.85 -7.55 -32.60
N LYS A 641 6.60 -6.26 -32.31
CA LYS A 641 7.17 -5.16 -33.05
C LYS A 641 7.83 -4.09 -32.18
N THR A 642 8.05 -4.37 -30.90
CA THR A 642 8.82 -3.48 -30.03
C THR A 642 10.25 -3.32 -30.55
N LYS A 643 10.73 -2.08 -30.62
CA LYS A 643 12.11 -1.72 -30.97
C LYS A 643 12.94 -1.59 -29.72
N PHE A 644 14.04 -2.32 -29.69
CA PHE A 644 14.99 -2.26 -28.57
C PHE A 644 16.12 -1.31 -28.93
N GLU A 645 16.00 -0.04 -28.55
CA GLU A 645 17.03 0.98 -28.76
C GLU A 645 17.87 1.10 -27.47
N LYS A 646 19.19 1.03 -27.62
CA LYS A 646 20.16 0.91 -26.54
C LYS A 646 19.98 1.95 -25.45
N GLU A 647 19.87 3.22 -25.84
CA GLU A 647 19.76 4.35 -24.88
C GLU A 647 18.47 4.30 -24.07
N PHE A 648 17.34 3.95 -24.69
CA PHE A 648 16.06 3.83 -23.99
C PHE A 648 16.03 2.64 -23.04
N VAL A 649 16.61 1.51 -23.45
CA VAL A 649 16.72 0.33 -22.55
C VAL A 649 17.62 0.65 -21.35
N LEU A 650 18.74 1.36 -21.54
CA LEU A 650 19.62 1.80 -20.45
C LEU A 650 18.90 2.73 -19.47
N ASN A 651 18.09 3.65 -19.96
CA ASN A 651 17.34 4.55 -19.09
C ASN A 651 16.32 3.78 -18.23
N LEU A 652 15.56 2.85 -18.83
CA LEU A 652 14.62 2.00 -18.10
C LEU A 652 15.34 1.09 -17.08
N LEU A 653 16.54 0.63 -17.40
CA LEU A 653 17.36 -0.16 -16.48
C LEU A 653 17.80 0.67 -15.27
N LYS A 654 18.30 1.89 -15.47
CA LYS A 654 18.68 2.81 -14.39
C LYS A 654 17.50 3.16 -13.49
N GLN A 655 16.35 3.47 -14.08
CA GLN A 655 15.11 3.73 -13.33
C GLN A 655 14.67 2.51 -12.50
N SER A 656 14.79 1.31 -13.08
CA SER A 656 14.46 0.06 -12.37
C SER A 656 15.38 -0.19 -11.18
N ASN A 657 16.69 0.05 -11.32
CA ASN A 657 17.65 -0.07 -10.24
C ASN A 657 17.36 0.92 -9.10
N GLU A 658 17.04 2.18 -9.43
CA GLU A 658 16.66 3.18 -8.42
C GLU A 658 15.38 2.77 -7.67
N SER A 659 14.37 2.31 -8.39
CA SER A 659 13.11 1.82 -7.80
C SER A 659 13.35 0.64 -6.83
N ILE A 660 14.26 -0.28 -7.16
CA ILE A 660 14.61 -1.40 -6.26
C ILE A 660 15.32 -0.90 -5.01
N ARG A 661 16.25 0.05 -5.12
CA ARG A 661 16.95 0.63 -3.96
C ARG A 661 15.98 1.27 -2.99
N GLN A 662 15.05 2.07 -3.50
CA GLN A 662 13.99 2.69 -2.69
C GLN A 662 13.07 1.63 -2.06
N SER A 663 12.67 0.63 -2.83
CA SER A 663 11.81 -0.45 -2.34
C SER A 663 12.46 -1.29 -1.23
N LEU A 664 13.78 -1.47 -1.26
CA LEU A 664 14.52 -2.16 -0.21
C LEU A 664 14.47 -1.40 1.12
N VAL A 665 14.52 -0.07 1.06
CA VAL A 665 14.40 0.79 2.26
C VAL A 665 12.94 0.81 2.76
N ASN A 666 11.96 0.91 1.86
CA ASN A 666 10.56 1.07 2.25
C ASN A 666 9.83 -0.25 2.54
N SER A 667 10.25 -1.34 1.89
CA SER A 667 9.57 -2.64 1.89
C SER A 667 10.51 -3.82 2.04
N GLY A 668 11.63 -3.65 2.73
CA GLY A 668 12.68 -4.68 2.87
C GLY A 668 12.18 -6.02 3.38
N HIS A 669 11.14 -6.05 4.22
CA HIS A 669 10.51 -7.31 4.66
C HIS A 669 9.99 -8.17 3.50
N GLN A 670 9.52 -7.57 2.41
CA GLN A 670 9.08 -8.32 1.23
C GLN A 670 10.26 -9.00 0.54
N TYR A 671 11.37 -8.28 0.38
CA TYR A 671 12.60 -8.86 -0.19
C TYR A 671 13.19 -9.94 0.70
N ALA A 672 13.21 -9.73 2.03
CA ALA A 672 13.64 -10.75 2.98
C ALA A 672 12.78 -12.02 2.88
N LEU A 673 11.45 -11.88 2.75
CA LEU A 673 10.55 -13.02 2.57
C LEU A 673 10.75 -13.73 1.22
N LEU A 674 10.89 -12.98 0.11
CA LEU A 674 11.15 -13.56 -1.22
C LEU A 674 12.41 -14.41 -1.18
N ARG A 675 13.48 -13.86 -0.61
CA ARG A 675 14.76 -14.55 -0.46
C ARG A 675 14.65 -15.79 0.42
N ALA A 676 14.02 -15.69 1.58
CA ALA A 676 13.83 -16.82 2.49
C ALA A 676 13.02 -17.97 1.84
N LYS A 677 11.94 -17.63 1.09
CA LYS A 677 11.12 -18.61 0.38
C LYS A 677 11.86 -19.34 -0.76
N ALA A 678 12.88 -18.73 -1.35
CA ALA A 678 13.69 -19.36 -2.39
C ALA A 678 14.50 -20.57 -1.88
N HIS A 679 14.63 -20.72 -0.57
CA HIS A 679 15.23 -21.89 0.07
C HIS A 679 14.22 -23.02 0.32
N THR A 680 12.91 -22.77 0.18
CA THR A 680 11.85 -23.73 0.54
C THR A 680 11.05 -24.26 -0.62
N SER A 681 10.97 -23.54 -1.74
CA SER A 681 10.13 -23.93 -2.87
C SER A 681 10.62 -23.43 -4.24
N ALA A 682 10.27 -24.15 -5.29
CA ALA A 682 10.54 -23.73 -6.68
C ALA A 682 9.83 -22.42 -7.05
N GLU A 683 8.62 -22.17 -6.51
CA GLU A 683 7.92 -20.89 -6.61
C GLU A 683 8.73 -19.77 -5.95
N GLY A 684 9.32 -20.04 -4.77
CA GLY A 684 10.20 -19.09 -4.08
C GLY A 684 11.41 -18.73 -4.93
N VAL A 685 12.06 -19.69 -5.56
CA VAL A 685 13.19 -19.44 -6.49
C VAL A 685 12.74 -18.58 -7.67
N PHE A 686 11.63 -18.93 -8.31
CA PHE A 686 11.09 -18.12 -9.42
C PHE A 686 10.88 -16.67 -8.99
N ASN A 687 10.24 -16.46 -7.85
CA ASN A 687 9.95 -15.11 -7.34
C ASN A 687 11.22 -14.33 -6.97
N GLU A 688 12.22 -14.99 -6.40
CA GLU A 688 13.51 -14.37 -6.07
C GLU A 688 14.27 -13.90 -7.33
N TYR A 689 14.28 -14.72 -8.37
CA TYR A 689 14.94 -14.40 -9.65
C TYR A 689 14.16 -13.40 -10.51
N THR A 690 12.89 -13.14 -10.21
CA THR A 690 12.06 -12.24 -11.02
C THR A 690 11.71 -10.91 -10.34
N ARG A 691 11.88 -10.81 -9.02
CA ARG A 691 11.55 -9.59 -8.25
C ARG A 691 12.23 -9.47 -6.88
N GLY A 692 13.13 -10.39 -6.53
CA GLY A 692 13.85 -10.40 -5.25
C GLY A 692 15.23 -9.74 -5.32
N ILE A 693 16.07 -10.04 -4.34
CA ILE A 693 17.45 -9.54 -4.24
C ILE A 693 18.29 -10.00 -5.43
N THR A 694 18.14 -11.26 -5.87
CA THR A 694 18.85 -11.79 -7.04
C THR A 694 18.47 -11.05 -8.32
N TYR A 695 17.19 -10.68 -8.47
CA TYR A 695 16.74 -9.85 -9.58
C TYR A 695 17.40 -8.46 -9.54
N GLY A 696 17.46 -7.82 -8.38
CA GLY A 696 18.13 -6.53 -8.22
C GLY A 696 19.62 -6.60 -8.53
N ALA A 697 20.30 -7.66 -8.08
CA ALA A 697 21.72 -7.88 -8.39
C ALA A 697 21.96 -8.08 -9.90
N TYR A 698 21.05 -8.81 -10.58
CA TYR A 698 21.13 -8.96 -12.03
C TYR A 698 20.99 -7.61 -12.76
N LEU A 699 20.02 -6.78 -12.38
CA LEU A 699 19.83 -5.47 -13.01
C LEU A 699 21.02 -4.54 -12.76
N GLN A 700 21.60 -4.56 -11.57
CA GLN A 700 22.79 -3.77 -11.26
C GLN A 700 24.00 -4.24 -12.08
N SER A 701 24.26 -5.54 -12.14
CA SER A 701 25.33 -6.11 -12.96
C SER A 701 25.13 -5.78 -14.44
N LEU A 702 23.90 -5.86 -14.97
CA LEU A 702 23.60 -5.47 -16.33
C LEU A 702 23.86 -3.99 -16.59
N GLU A 703 23.57 -3.10 -15.64
CA GLU A 703 23.88 -1.66 -15.75
C GLU A 703 25.38 -1.43 -15.75
N ASP A 704 26.12 -2.04 -14.83
CA ASP A 704 27.57 -1.87 -14.68
C ASP A 704 28.36 -2.31 -15.91
N HIS A 705 27.87 -3.32 -16.65
CA HIS A 705 28.51 -3.87 -17.84
C HIS A 705 27.71 -3.63 -19.14
N PHE A 706 26.75 -2.70 -19.14
CA PHE A 706 25.77 -2.53 -20.20
C PHE A 706 26.37 -2.33 -21.59
N GLU A 707 27.47 -1.57 -21.68
CA GLU A 707 28.14 -1.33 -22.97
C GLU A 707 28.73 -2.60 -23.57
N GLU A 708 29.24 -3.51 -22.71
CA GLU A 708 29.87 -4.76 -23.11
C GLU A 708 28.81 -5.84 -23.40
N ASP A 709 27.74 -5.87 -22.63
CA ASP A 709 26.73 -6.94 -22.65
C ASP A 709 25.57 -6.66 -23.61
N TRP A 710 25.46 -5.45 -24.16
CA TRP A 710 24.31 -5.02 -24.95
C TRP A 710 23.95 -5.97 -26.09
N GLU A 711 24.93 -6.34 -26.96
CA GLU A 711 24.66 -7.22 -28.11
C GLU A 711 24.18 -8.60 -27.65
N GLY A 712 24.79 -9.15 -26.60
CA GLY A 712 24.38 -10.42 -26.00
C GLY A 712 22.99 -10.36 -25.40
N PHE A 713 22.67 -9.29 -24.71
CA PHE A 713 21.36 -9.03 -24.13
C PHE A 713 20.28 -8.94 -25.23
N LEU A 714 20.54 -8.16 -26.29
CA LEU A 714 19.61 -8.01 -27.40
C LEU A 714 19.33 -9.33 -28.11
N GLU A 715 20.40 -10.10 -28.46
CA GLU A 715 20.27 -11.43 -29.04
C GLU A 715 19.43 -12.36 -28.14
N ALA A 716 19.66 -12.30 -26.85
CA ALA A 716 18.95 -13.11 -25.86
C ALA A 716 17.45 -12.75 -25.82
N ILE A 717 17.09 -11.46 -25.81
CA ILE A 717 15.69 -11.01 -25.87
C ILE A 717 15.01 -11.49 -27.15
N GLN A 718 15.66 -11.31 -28.33
CA GLN A 718 15.10 -11.74 -29.59
C GLN A 718 14.88 -13.25 -29.69
N ASN A 719 15.82 -14.03 -29.16
CA ASN A 719 15.69 -15.49 -29.08
C ASN A 719 14.54 -15.88 -28.13
N ASN A 720 14.39 -15.19 -26.97
CA ASN A 720 13.30 -15.43 -26.05
C ASN A 720 11.93 -15.12 -26.68
N ILE A 721 11.79 -14.00 -27.38
CA ILE A 721 10.55 -13.64 -28.08
C ILE A 721 10.14 -14.76 -29.06
N SER A 722 11.07 -15.27 -29.86
CA SER A 722 10.80 -16.31 -30.85
C SER A 722 10.33 -17.64 -30.22
N VAL A 723 10.77 -17.95 -29.00
CA VAL A 723 10.44 -19.20 -28.29
C VAL A 723 9.22 -19.03 -27.41
N ILE A 724 9.12 -17.95 -26.65
CA ILE A 724 8.07 -17.73 -25.65
C ILE A 724 6.72 -17.54 -26.36
N PHE A 725 6.66 -16.69 -27.37
CA PHE A 725 5.41 -16.36 -28.05
C PHE A 725 5.05 -17.44 -29.11
N SER A 726 4.77 -18.63 -28.62
CA SER A 726 4.37 -19.76 -29.43
C SER A 726 3.04 -20.38 -29.01
N GLN A 727 2.30 -20.96 -29.94
CA GLN A 727 0.97 -21.52 -29.73
C GLN A 727 0.95 -22.65 -28.70
N ASP A 728 1.92 -23.55 -28.72
CA ASP A 728 2.02 -24.68 -27.75
C ASP A 728 2.29 -24.20 -26.31
N ARG A 729 2.66 -22.93 -26.10
CA ARG A 729 2.94 -22.31 -24.80
C ARG A 729 1.82 -21.41 -24.32
N PHE A 730 0.85 -21.15 -25.18
CA PHE A 730 -0.14 -20.11 -24.99
C PHE A 730 -1.41 -20.62 -24.33
N ILE A 731 -1.88 -19.86 -23.33
CA ILE A 731 -3.21 -20.00 -22.71
C ILE A 731 -3.90 -18.65 -22.82
N LEU A 732 -5.14 -18.64 -23.27
CA LEU A 732 -5.98 -17.46 -23.39
C LEU A 732 -7.02 -17.50 -22.25
N SER A 733 -7.18 -16.41 -21.51
CA SER A 733 -8.29 -16.21 -20.56
C SER A 733 -9.11 -15.01 -21.00
N ILE A 734 -10.43 -15.14 -21.03
CA ILE A 734 -11.35 -14.09 -21.53
C ILE A 734 -12.59 -13.96 -20.66
N ALA A 735 -13.07 -12.73 -20.51
CA ALA A 735 -14.34 -12.40 -19.90
C ALA A 735 -15.07 -11.32 -20.71
N GLY A 736 -16.29 -11.63 -21.16
CA GLY A 736 -17.09 -10.73 -21.98
C GLY A 736 -16.62 -10.60 -23.45
N ILE A 737 -15.75 -11.49 -23.92
CA ILE A 737 -15.22 -11.50 -25.30
C ILE A 737 -15.47 -12.87 -25.90
N GLU A 738 -15.80 -12.90 -27.18
CA GLU A 738 -15.88 -14.14 -27.96
C GLU A 738 -14.46 -14.60 -28.37
N LYS A 739 -14.15 -15.88 -28.15
CA LYS A 739 -12.83 -16.46 -28.44
C LYS A 739 -12.42 -16.33 -29.91
N GLU A 740 -13.39 -16.24 -30.82
CA GLU A 740 -13.20 -16.06 -32.27
C GLU A 740 -12.44 -14.75 -32.59
N LYS A 741 -12.52 -13.74 -31.72
CA LYS A 741 -11.76 -12.48 -31.86
C LYS A 741 -10.25 -12.69 -31.80
N PHE A 742 -9.80 -13.76 -31.14
CA PHE A 742 -8.38 -14.12 -31.03
C PHE A 742 -7.88 -15.09 -32.12
N GLU A 743 -8.69 -15.42 -33.12
CA GLU A 743 -8.28 -16.42 -34.14
C GLU A 743 -7.02 -16.00 -34.90
N ASP A 744 -6.97 -14.76 -35.39
CA ASP A 744 -5.79 -14.23 -36.12
C ASP A 744 -4.57 -14.09 -35.17
N PHE A 745 -4.79 -13.72 -33.90
CA PHE A 745 -3.73 -13.70 -32.89
C PHE A 745 -3.11 -15.09 -32.71
N ILE A 746 -3.94 -16.13 -32.54
CA ILE A 746 -3.49 -17.51 -32.37
C ILE A 746 -2.73 -18.01 -33.58
N PHE A 747 -3.22 -17.74 -34.78
CA PHE A 747 -2.55 -18.16 -36.03
C PHE A 747 -1.24 -17.39 -36.29
N GLY A 748 -1.08 -16.20 -35.79
CA GLY A 748 0.15 -15.42 -35.84
C GLY A 748 1.28 -15.92 -34.90
N LEU A 749 0.98 -16.79 -33.92
CA LEU A 749 1.97 -17.34 -33.03
C LEU A 749 2.89 -18.37 -33.70
N ASN A 750 4.14 -18.42 -33.25
CA ASN A 750 5.10 -19.45 -33.64
C ASN A 750 4.64 -20.85 -33.18
N THR A 751 5.22 -21.90 -33.76
CA THR A 751 4.94 -23.29 -33.42
C THR A 751 6.17 -23.96 -32.82
N VAL A 752 6.54 -23.49 -31.61
CA VAL A 752 7.66 -24.08 -30.84
C VAL A 752 7.10 -24.93 -29.72
N LYS A 753 7.38 -26.23 -29.72
CA LYS A 753 6.88 -27.14 -28.69
C LYS A 753 7.39 -26.78 -27.30
N ALA A 754 6.47 -26.72 -26.33
CA ALA A 754 6.83 -26.62 -24.93
C ALA A 754 7.28 -27.99 -24.37
N ASN A 755 8.39 -27.99 -23.62
CA ASN A 755 8.90 -29.19 -22.94
C ASN A 755 8.31 -29.28 -21.52
N GLY A 756 7.09 -29.82 -21.38
CA GLY A 756 6.41 -29.89 -20.10
C GLY A 756 5.81 -28.54 -19.66
N THR A 757 5.18 -28.52 -18.49
CA THR A 757 4.57 -27.32 -17.94
C THR A 757 5.11 -26.98 -16.54
N VAL A 758 5.48 -27.99 -15.75
CA VAL A 758 6.01 -27.85 -14.38
C VAL A 758 7.53 -27.87 -14.38
N VAL A 759 8.13 -26.90 -13.71
CA VAL A 759 9.59 -26.75 -13.60
C VAL A 759 10.03 -26.91 -12.14
N HIS A 760 11.13 -27.63 -11.94
CA HIS A 760 11.79 -27.81 -10.65
C HIS A 760 13.05 -26.94 -10.63
N TYR A 761 12.98 -25.80 -9.97
CA TYR A 761 14.15 -24.94 -9.80
C TYR A 761 14.98 -25.40 -8.60
N PRO A 762 16.32 -25.50 -8.72
CA PRO A 762 17.20 -25.79 -7.58
C PRO A 762 17.04 -24.72 -6.50
N LEU A 763 16.75 -25.16 -5.27
CA LEU A 763 16.59 -24.28 -4.12
C LEU A 763 17.93 -23.63 -3.71
N LEU A 764 17.88 -22.46 -3.11
CA LEU A 764 19.03 -21.84 -2.45
C LEU A 764 19.38 -22.65 -1.19
N GLN A 765 20.64 -22.56 -0.72
CA GLN A 765 21.16 -23.47 0.31
C GLN A 765 21.63 -22.77 1.60
N ASP A 766 21.84 -21.45 1.58
CA ASP A 766 22.36 -20.73 2.73
C ASP A 766 21.27 -20.51 3.79
N GLU A 767 21.46 -21.02 5.01
CA GLU A 767 20.43 -20.96 6.07
C GLU A 767 20.22 -19.55 6.63
N LYS A 768 21.25 -18.72 6.59
CA LYS A 768 21.26 -17.38 7.18
C LYS A 768 21.90 -16.38 6.24
N GLU A 769 21.19 -15.39 5.83
CA GLU A 769 21.66 -14.35 4.90
C GLU A 769 21.33 -12.95 5.42
N ALA A 770 22.18 -11.98 5.13
CA ALA A 770 21.97 -10.59 5.50
C ALA A 770 22.34 -9.64 4.35
N LEU A 771 21.49 -8.63 4.11
CA LEU A 771 21.73 -7.55 3.17
C LEU A 771 21.82 -6.23 3.93
N GLN A 772 22.88 -5.46 3.69
CA GLN A 772 23.02 -4.12 4.21
C GLN A 772 22.33 -3.11 3.29
N ILE A 773 21.56 -2.21 3.89
CA ILE A 773 20.90 -1.08 3.21
C ILE A 773 21.21 0.22 3.94
N SER A 774 20.97 1.36 3.28
CA SER A 774 20.87 2.67 3.92
C SER A 774 19.58 2.78 4.73
N GLY A 775 19.54 3.66 5.72
CA GLY A 775 18.38 3.93 6.54
C GLY A 775 18.43 3.32 7.94
N GLY A 776 17.69 3.94 8.87
CA GLY A 776 17.63 3.56 10.29
C GLY A 776 16.70 2.38 10.60
N VAL A 777 16.32 1.57 9.61
CA VAL A 777 15.32 0.50 9.76
C VAL A 777 15.89 -0.87 9.45
N SER A 778 15.28 -1.91 10.03
CA SER A 778 15.60 -3.29 9.72
C SER A 778 14.34 -4.12 9.46
N TYR A 779 14.55 -5.25 8.82
CA TYR A 779 13.51 -6.17 8.38
C TYR A 779 13.98 -7.60 8.55
N THR A 780 13.08 -8.50 8.92
CA THR A 780 13.37 -9.93 8.93
C THR A 780 12.43 -10.71 8.03
N GLY A 781 12.91 -11.78 7.44
CA GLY A 781 12.12 -12.79 6.75
C GLY A 781 12.58 -14.17 7.17
N VAL A 782 11.65 -15.00 7.62
CA VAL A 782 11.92 -16.41 7.96
C VAL A 782 11.00 -17.28 7.14
N ALA A 783 11.51 -18.36 6.56
CA ALA A 783 10.70 -19.36 5.87
C ALA A 783 11.06 -20.77 6.36
N ALA A 784 10.04 -21.61 6.47
CA ALA A 784 10.19 -23.01 6.84
C ALA A 784 9.24 -23.88 6.01
N LYS A 785 9.72 -25.05 5.56
CA LYS A 785 8.94 -26.02 4.81
C LYS A 785 8.22 -26.96 5.79
N MET A 786 6.96 -27.25 5.51
CA MET A 786 6.21 -28.29 6.22
C MET A 786 6.22 -29.60 5.45
N GLU A 787 6.25 -30.71 6.16
CA GLU A 787 6.18 -32.04 5.55
C GLU A 787 4.79 -32.33 4.99
N THR A 788 3.74 -31.91 5.70
CA THR A 788 2.34 -32.11 5.32
C THR A 788 1.60 -30.80 5.48
N TYR A 789 0.62 -30.55 4.61
CA TYR A 789 -0.27 -29.39 4.70
C TYR A 789 -1.62 -29.79 5.31
N ASP A 790 -2.04 -29.07 6.35
CA ASP A 790 -3.41 -29.05 6.86
C ASP A 790 -3.93 -27.60 6.70
N PRO A 791 -5.12 -27.37 6.12
CA PRO A 791 -5.70 -26.02 6.00
C PRO A 791 -5.73 -25.25 7.33
N CYS A 792 -5.84 -25.94 8.47
CA CYS A 792 -5.80 -25.33 9.80
C CYS A 792 -4.51 -24.55 10.11
N PHE A 793 -3.43 -24.72 9.32
CA PHE A 793 -2.26 -23.83 9.40
C PHE A 793 -2.59 -22.38 9.08
N GLN A 794 -3.66 -22.11 8.34
CA GLN A 794 -4.10 -20.72 8.09
C GLN A 794 -4.69 -20.10 9.36
N VAL A 795 -5.48 -20.87 10.13
CA VAL A 795 -6.00 -20.42 11.45
C VAL A 795 -4.86 -20.23 12.44
N LEU A 796 -3.88 -21.15 12.44
CA LEU A 796 -2.68 -21.03 13.25
C LEU A 796 -1.89 -19.77 12.90
N ALA A 797 -1.66 -19.50 11.62
CA ALA A 797 -0.90 -18.33 11.17
C ALA A 797 -1.60 -17.02 11.55
N HIS A 798 -2.92 -16.98 11.45
CA HIS A 798 -3.75 -15.86 11.90
C HIS A 798 -3.61 -15.64 13.41
N LEU A 799 -3.81 -16.70 14.20
CA LEU A 799 -3.64 -16.66 15.66
C LEU A 799 -2.24 -16.18 16.06
N VAL A 800 -1.20 -16.79 15.50
CA VAL A 800 0.20 -16.44 15.82
C VAL A 800 0.50 -14.98 15.45
N THR A 801 -0.02 -14.49 14.32
CA THR A 801 0.17 -13.10 13.92
C THR A 801 -0.36 -12.13 14.96
N TYR A 802 -1.64 -12.23 15.30
CA TYR A 802 -2.34 -11.20 16.07
C TYR A 802 -2.34 -11.41 17.58
N ASP A 803 -2.09 -12.62 18.08
CA ASP A 803 -2.06 -12.88 19.52
C ASP A 803 -0.62 -13.01 20.08
N PHE A 804 0.29 -13.57 19.30
CA PHE A 804 1.66 -13.82 19.74
C PHE A 804 2.69 -12.84 19.16
N LEU A 805 2.87 -12.81 17.85
CA LEU A 805 3.90 -11.95 17.22
C LEU A 805 3.59 -10.48 17.41
N TRP A 806 2.33 -10.08 17.33
CA TRP A 806 1.92 -8.70 17.59
C TRP A 806 2.38 -8.23 18.98
N THR A 807 2.14 -9.04 20.00
CA THR A 807 2.56 -8.72 21.37
C THR A 807 4.08 -8.77 21.54
N GLU A 808 4.72 -9.84 21.08
CA GLU A 808 6.14 -10.07 21.36
C GLU A 808 7.07 -9.24 20.47
N VAL A 809 6.71 -8.98 19.21
CA VAL A 809 7.57 -8.30 18.23
C VAL A 809 7.20 -6.82 18.11
N ARG A 810 5.91 -6.48 18.02
CA ARG A 810 5.48 -5.09 17.86
C ARG A 810 5.40 -4.37 19.22
N VAL A 811 4.54 -4.83 20.11
CA VAL A 811 4.24 -4.11 21.35
C VAL A 811 5.43 -4.05 22.29
N LYS A 812 6.11 -5.18 22.52
CA LYS A 812 7.25 -5.25 23.46
C LYS A 812 8.56 -4.78 22.85
N ASN A 813 8.80 -5.04 21.56
CA ASN A 813 10.09 -4.80 20.93
C ASN A 813 10.08 -3.68 19.89
N GLY A 814 8.93 -3.03 19.65
CA GLY A 814 8.81 -1.78 18.91
C GLY A 814 8.85 -1.89 17.38
N ALA A 815 8.74 -3.09 16.82
CA ALA A 815 8.57 -3.22 15.37
C ALA A 815 7.23 -2.62 14.94
N TYR A 816 7.19 -1.94 13.79
CA TYR A 816 5.93 -1.37 13.29
C TYR A 816 4.95 -2.44 12.82
N GLY A 817 5.44 -3.53 12.22
CA GLY A 817 4.60 -4.62 11.77
C GLY A 817 5.29 -5.98 11.88
N THR A 818 4.48 -7.01 11.99
CA THR A 818 4.92 -8.40 12.02
C THR A 818 3.81 -9.33 11.58
N GLY A 819 4.13 -10.54 11.23
CA GLY A 819 3.10 -11.54 10.93
C GLY A 819 3.66 -12.90 10.54
N MET A 820 2.76 -13.87 10.55
CA MET A 820 2.97 -15.22 10.03
C MET A 820 1.99 -15.48 8.88
N ARG A 821 2.46 -16.10 7.83
CA ARG A 821 1.64 -16.56 6.70
C ARG A 821 1.93 -18.02 6.43
N SER A 822 0.91 -18.76 6.04
CA SER A 822 1.01 -20.18 5.71
C SER A 822 0.28 -20.50 4.42
N ASN A 823 0.83 -21.42 3.66
CA ASN A 823 0.21 -22.03 2.52
C ASN A 823 0.73 -23.46 2.33
N ARG A 824 0.38 -24.12 1.24
CA ARG A 824 0.79 -25.51 0.94
C ARG A 824 2.32 -25.70 0.77
N LEU A 825 3.07 -24.62 0.60
CA LEU A 825 4.53 -24.69 0.42
C LEU A 825 5.31 -24.55 1.74
N GLY A 826 4.62 -24.19 2.83
CA GLY A 826 5.21 -23.96 4.12
C GLY A 826 4.64 -22.74 4.82
N PHE A 827 5.35 -22.23 5.81
CA PHE A 827 5.00 -20.99 6.47
C PHE A 827 6.19 -20.02 6.49
N ASN A 828 5.90 -18.78 6.72
CA ASN A 828 6.88 -17.72 6.84
C ASN A 828 6.44 -16.68 7.88
N THR A 829 7.43 -16.05 8.51
CA THR A 829 7.23 -14.92 9.42
C THR A 829 8.07 -13.74 8.98
N PHE A 830 7.67 -12.53 9.38
CA PHE A 830 8.42 -11.32 9.09
C PHE A 830 8.31 -10.30 10.22
N SER A 831 9.27 -9.38 10.27
CA SER A 831 9.15 -8.10 10.96
C SER A 831 9.40 -6.93 10.01
N TYR A 832 8.70 -5.83 10.23
CA TYR A 832 8.69 -4.64 9.38
C TYR A 832 9.04 -3.40 10.20
N ARG A 833 10.02 -2.62 9.75
CA ARG A 833 10.58 -1.47 10.47
C ARG A 833 10.87 -1.83 11.92
N ASP A 834 11.79 -2.77 12.09
CA ASP A 834 12.09 -3.44 13.34
C ASP A 834 13.39 -2.90 13.94
N PRO A 835 13.35 -2.25 15.10
CA PRO A 835 14.56 -1.78 15.75
C PRO A 835 15.40 -2.91 16.38
N ASN A 836 14.81 -4.11 16.58
CA ASN A 836 15.44 -5.24 17.26
C ASN A 836 15.31 -6.57 16.48
N PRO A 837 15.85 -6.67 15.25
CA PRO A 837 15.61 -7.81 14.37
C PRO A 837 16.10 -9.14 14.95
N ILE A 838 17.15 -9.16 15.78
CA ILE A 838 17.65 -10.36 16.43
C ILE A 838 16.62 -10.93 17.42
N VAL A 839 16.00 -10.06 18.23
CA VAL A 839 14.95 -10.48 19.17
C VAL A 839 13.74 -11.04 18.42
N SER A 840 13.33 -10.41 17.33
CA SER A 840 12.23 -10.91 16.49
C SER A 840 12.50 -12.29 15.90
N LEU A 841 13.73 -12.58 15.51
CA LEU A 841 14.14 -13.91 15.06
C LEU A 841 14.13 -14.96 16.20
N GLU A 842 14.46 -14.56 17.43
CA GLU A 842 14.41 -15.44 18.61
C GLU A 842 12.96 -15.74 19.03
N VAL A 843 12.05 -14.76 18.92
CA VAL A 843 10.63 -14.93 19.22
C VAL A 843 10.00 -16.03 18.39
N ASN A 844 10.38 -16.17 17.11
CA ASN A 844 9.88 -17.25 16.24
C ASN A 844 10.10 -18.66 16.83
N GLN A 845 11.14 -18.87 17.62
CA GLN A 845 11.41 -20.19 18.23
C GLN A 845 10.40 -20.56 19.33
N LYS A 846 9.66 -19.61 19.85
CA LYS A 846 8.67 -19.79 20.92
C LYS A 846 7.24 -20.05 20.39
N ILE A 847 7.04 -20.03 19.06
CA ILE A 847 5.71 -20.21 18.44
C ILE A 847 5.09 -21.55 18.85
N ALA A 848 5.84 -22.64 18.79
CA ALA A 848 5.32 -23.98 19.13
C ALA A 848 4.87 -24.09 20.61
N ASP A 849 5.64 -23.52 21.54
CA ASP A 849 5.29 -23.50 22.97
C ASP A 849 4.03 -22.65 23.21
N TYR A 850 3.94 -21.48 22.56
CA TYR A 850 2.74 -20.65 22.60
C TYR A 850 1.50 -21.43 22.14
N LEU A 851 1.57 -22.16 21.01
CA LEU A 851 0.45 -22.97 20.50
C LEU A 851 0.01 -24.07 21.48
N ARG A 852 0.95 -24.73 22.12
CA ARG A 852 0.67 -25.75 23.16
C ARG A 852 -0.03 -25.11 24.38
N ASP A 853 0.31 -23.88 24.72
CA ASP A 853 -0.34 -23.15 25.79
C ASP A 853 -1.74 -22.65 25.40
N PHE A 854 -1.95 -22.29 24.14
CA PHE A 854 -3.26 -21.84 23.64
C PHE A 854 -4.38 -22.87 23.82
N VAL A 855 -4.06 -24.17 23.77
CA VAL A 855 -5.04 -25.25 24.00
C VAL A 855 -5.74 -25.16 25.38
N LYS A 856 -5.14 -24.46 26.34
CA LYS A 856 -5.74 -24.24 27.66
C LYS A 856 -6.82 -23.17 27.68
N LYS A 857 -6.93 -22.36 26.60
CA LYS A 857 -7.96 -21.32 26.46
C LYS A 857 -9.35 -21.92 26.15
N PRO A 858 -10.46 -21.17 26.32
CA PRO A 858 -11.79 -21.63 25.94
C PRO A 858 -11.92 -21.96 24.45
N GLU A 859 -12.84 -22.87 24.09
CA GLU A 859 -13.12 -23.22 22.69
C GLU A 859 -13.61 -22.00 21.87
N THR A 860 -14.33 -21.07 22.50
CA THR A 860 -14.80 -19.83 21.85
C THR A 860 -13.67 -18.99 21.29
N GLU A 861 -12.46 -19.04 21.82
CA GLU A 861 -11.30 -18.36 21.27
C GLU A 861 -10.84 -18.99 19.96
N ASN A 862 -10.92 -20.31 19.85
CA ASN A 862 -10.66 -21.03 18.60
C ASN A 862 -11.70 -20.68 17.52
N ASP A 863 -12.99 -20.66 17.89
CA ASP A 863 -14.08 -20.32 16.96
C ASP A 863 -13.88 -18.90 16.38
N LEU A 864 -13.49 -17.93 17.21
CA LEU A 864 -13.23 -16.56 16.80
C LEU A 864 -12.02 -16.45 15.85
N ASN A 865 -10.95 -17.19 16.10
CA ASN A 865 -9.80 -17.24 15.19
C ASN A 865 -10.15 -17.87 13.82
N ILE A 866 -11.03 -18.86 13.81
CA ILE A 866 -11.57 -19.44 12.56
C ILE A 866 -12.34 -18.36 11.78
N ILE A 867 -13.20 -17.58 12.45
CA ILE A 867 -13.99 -16.52 11.83
C ILE A 867 -13.07 -15.48 11.19
N GLY A 868 -12.11 -14.94 11.93
CA GLY A 868 -11.15 -13.95 11.42
C GLY A 868 -10.29 -14.50 10.27
N THR A 869 -9.88 -15.77 10.35
CA THR A 869 -9.16 -16.42 9.24
C THR A 869 -9.99 -16.47 7.97
N ILE A 870 -11.25 -16.87 8.08
CA ILE A 870 -12.17 -16.95 6.91
C ILE A 870 -12.38 -15.56 6.31
N ALA A 871 -12.49 -14.51 7.13
CA ALA A 871 -12.59 -13.14 6.64
C ALA A 871 -11.37 -12.74 5.78
N THR A 872 -10.17 -13.07 6.23
CA THR A 872 -8.93 -12.78 5.46
C THR A 872 -8.78 -13.60 4.18
N MET A 873 -9.42 -14.78 4.11
CA MET A 873 -9.42 -15.63 2.91
C MET A 873 -10.40 -15.15 1.82
N GLU A 874 -11.32 -14.27 2.15
CA GLU A 874 -12.38 -13.77 1.26
C GLU A 874 -12.32 -12.24 1.12
N PRO A 875 -11.20 -11.67 0.62
CA PRO A 875 -11.08 -10.24 0.44
C PRO A 875 -12.10 -9.71 -0.56
N LEU A 876 -12.35 -8.41 -0.50
CA LEU A 876 -13.09 -7.73 -1.57
C LEU A 876 -12.28 -7.78 -2.86
N MET A 877 -12.98 -8.00 -3.98
CA MET A 877 -12.35 -8.11 -5.29
C MET A 877 -13.19 -7.37 -6.34
N ASN A 878 -12.54 -6.51 -7.12
CA ASN A 878 -13.14 -6.04 -8.36
C ASN A 878 -13.25 -7.19 -9.37
N TYR A 879 -13.98 -6.98 -10.46
CA TYR A 879 -14.26 -8.06 -11.40
C TYR A 879 -13.00 -8.64 -12.05
N ARG A 880 -12.05 -7.79 -12.43
CA ARG A 880 -10.74 -8.20 -12.97
C ARG A 880 -9.99 -9.15 -12.02
N SER A 881 -10.00 -8.84 -10.72
CA SER A 881 -9.39 -9.69 -9.69
C SER A 881 -10.12 -11.03 -9.52
N GLN A 882 -11.44 -11.05 -9.73
CA GLN A 882 -12.22 -12.30 -9.73
C GLN A 882 -11.84 -13.19 -10.93
N VAL A 883 -11.70 -12.62 -12.14
CA VAL A 883 -11.21 -13.34 -13.33
C VAL A 883 -9.81 -13.92 -13.07
N LYS A 884 -8.90 -13.10 -12.53
CA LYS A 884 -7.54 -13.55 -12.19
C LYS A 884 -7.52 -14.66 -11.14
N THR A 885 -8.44 -14.62 -10.17
CA THR A 885 -8.60 -15.69 -9.17
C THR A 885 -9.09 -16.97 -9.83
N GLY A 886 -10.06 -16.90 -10.74
CA GLY A 886 -10.51 -18.05 -11.52
C GLY A 886 -9.38 -18.69 -12.33
N ASP A 887 -8.57 -17.87 -13.03
CA ASP A 887 -7.38 -18.34 -13.74
C ASP A 887 -6.40 -19.05 -12.80
N THR A 888 -6.13 -18.43 -11.65
CA THR A 888 -5.21 -18.97 -10.64
C THR A 888 -5.65 -20.34 -10.14
N LEU A 889 -6.94 -20.51 -9.87
CA LEU A 889 -7.52 -21.77 -9.40
C LEU A 889 -7.36 -22.86 -10.45
N VAL A 890 -7.72 -22.59 -11.71
CA VAL A 890 -7.58 -23.55 -12.80
C VAL A 890 -6.12 -23.91 -13.08
N LEU A 891 -5.25 -22.90 -13.17
CA LEU A 891 -3.82 -23.11 -13.47
C LEU A 891 -3.08 -23.79 -12.31
N SER A 892 -3.54 -23.60 -11.07
CA SER A 892 -3.02 -24.32 -9.89
C SER A 892 -3.72 -25.67 -9.66
N SER A 893 -4.65 -26.08 -10.51
CA SER A 893 -5.41 -27.33 -10.36
C SER A 893 -6.16 -27.41 -9.03
N ILE A 894 -6.78 -26.32 -8.63
CA ILE A 894 -7.61 -26.20 -7.41
C ILE A 894 -9.06 -26.04 -7.84
N ASP A 895 -9.86 -27.07 -7.64
CA ASP A 895 -11.29 -27.04 -7.91
C ASP A 895 -12.12 -26.61 -6.69
N ASP A 896 -13.42 -26.37 -6.91
CA ASP A 896 -14.32 -25.95 -5.84
C ASP A 896 -14.57 -27.06 -4.80
N HIS A 897 -14.36 -28.33 -5.14
CA HIS A 897 -14.45 -29.44 -4.17
C HIS A 897 -13.29 -29.38 -3.18
N ILE A 898 -12.07 -29.12 -3.66
CA ILE A 898 -10.89 -28.94 -2.82
C ILE A 898 -11.12 -27.74 -1.89
N ARG A 899 -11.54 -26.60 -2.43
CA ARG A 899 -11.77 -25.36 -1.66
C ARG A 899 -12.86 -25.55 -0.60
N GLN A 900 -13.94 -26.25 -0.97
CA GLN A 900 -15.04 -26.56 -0.05
C GLN A 900 -14.58 -27.52 1.06
N ALA A 901 -13.79 -28.53 0.73
CA ALA A 901 -13.24 -29.45 1.72
C ALA A 901 -12.28 -28.75 2.70
N GLU A 902 -11.42 -27.84 2.21
CA GLU A 902 -10.58 -26.99 3.05
C GLU A 902 -11.42 -26.10 3.97
N ARG A 903 -12.49 -25.45 3.46
CA ARG A 903 -13.45 -24.68 4.28
C ARG A 903 -14.11 -25.51 5.37
N GLU A 904 -14.57 -26.71 5.05
CA GLU A 904 -15.19 -27.63 6.01
C GLU A 904 -14.19 -28.09 7.07
N ARG A 905 -12.92 -28.31 6.70
CA ARG A 905 -11.84 -28.63 7.65
C ARG A 905 -11.57 -27.47 8.62
N LEU A 906 -11.54 -26.23 8.12
CA LEU A 906 -11.38 -25.03 8.97
C LEU A 906 -12.53 -24.91 9.97
N LEU A 907 -13.77 -25.00 9.50
CA LEU A 907 -14.97 -24.91 10.36
C LEU A 907 -15.09 -26.04 11.39
N ALA A 908 -14.45 -27.19 11.12
CA ALA A 908 -14.43 -28.34 12.01
C ALA A 908 -13.21 -28.37 12.96
N MET A 909 -12.29 -27.41 12.83
CA MET A 909 -11.07 -27.35 13.65
C MET A 909 -11.40 -27.22 15.13
N LYS A 910 -10.71 -27.99 15.97
CA LYS A 910 -10.77 -27.93 17.41
C LYS A 910 -9.46 -27.42 18.00
N LYS A 911 -9.51 -26.85 19.20
CA LYS A 911 -8.30 -26.34 19.85
C LYS A 911 -7.24 -27.42 20.07
N GLU A 912 -7.63 -28.68 20.21
CA GLU A 912 -6.70 -29.81 20.35
C GLU A 912 -5.87 -30.04 19.08
N ASP A 913 -6.36 -29.62 17.90
CA ASP A 913 -5.59 -29.72 16.63
C ASP A 913 -4.26 -28.91 16.71
N TYR A 914 -4.24 -27.82 17.50
CA TYR A 914 -3.01 -27.03 17.69
C TYR A 914 -1.83 -27.84 18.25
N LEU A 915 -2.04 -28.94 18.99
CA LEU A 915 -0.95 -29.75 19.52
C LEU A 915 -0.16 -30.43 18.38
N ALA A 916 -0.86 -31.04 17.44
CA ALA A 916 -0.23 -31.69 16.29
C ALA A 916 0.41 -30.65 15.34
N LEU A 917 -0.25 -29.49 15.17
CA LEU A 917 0.29 -28.39 14.36
C LEU A 917 1.52 -27.76 15.00
N ALA A 918 1.57 -27.63 16.32
CA ALA A 918 2.72 -27.12 17.07
C ALA A 918 3.95 -28.03 16.89
N ASP A 919 3.76 -29.35 16.93
CA ASP A 919 4.86 -30.30 16.70
C ASP A 919 5.43 -30.18 15.28
N GLN A 920 4.58 -29.95 14.26
CA GLN A 920 5.01 -29.72 12.89
C GLN A 920 5.75 -28.37 12.74
N VAL A 921 5.27 -27.30 13.39
CA VAL A 921 5.95 -26.00 13.41
C VAL A 921 7.31 -26.09 14.07
N GLU A 922 7.42 -26.78 15.23
CA GLU A 922 8.68 -26.98 15.92
C GLU A 922 9.71 -27.72 15.06
N GLU A 923 9.28 -28.79 14.38
CA GLU A 923 10.14 -29.55 13.49
C GLU A 923 10.60 -28.69 12.29
N ALA A 924 9.67 -27.98 11.66
CA ALA A 924 9.97 -27.11 10.51
C ALA A 924 10.93 -25.97 10.90
N LEU A 925 10.79 -25.39 12.09
CA LEU A 925 11.66 -24.32 12.58
C LEU A 925 13.11 -24.78 12.83
N LYS A 926 13.39 -26.07 12.98
CA LYS A 926 14.78 -26.59 13.08
C LYS A 926 15.55 -26.40 11.78
N HIS A 927 14.83 -26.35 10.66
CA HIS A 927 15.37 -26.23 9.30
C HIS A 927 14.92 -24.92 8.62
N ARG A 928 14.78 -23.86 9.41
CA ARG A 928 14.34 -22.56 8.91
C ARG A 928 15.44 -21.81 8.19
N PHE A 929 15.06 -21.00 7.24
CA PHE A 929 15.90 -20.05 6.53
C PHE A 929 15.60 -18.63 7.01
N GLN A 930 16.64 -17.85 7.24
CA GLN A 930 16.54 -16.52 7.84
C GLN A 930 17.23 -15.48 6.97
N VAL A 931 16.54 -14.39 6.70
CA VAL A 931 17.10 -13.25 5.97
C VAL A 931 16.86 -11.99 6.78
N VAL A 932 17.91 -11.20 6.97
CA VAL A 932 17.85 -9.89 7.60
C VAL A 932 18.27 -8.84 6.58
N ILE A 933 17.47 -7.80 6.45
CA ILE A 933 17.81 -6.59 5.68
C ILE A 933 17.84 -5.44 6.67
N GLY A 934 18.93 -4.69 6.74
CA GLY A 934 19.05 -3.63 7.74
C GLY A 934 20.28 -2.76 7.55
N ASN A 935 20.42 -1.77 8.42
CA ASN A 935 21.56 -0.88 8.41
C ASN A 935 22.86 -1.58 8.86
N GLU A 936 23.99 -0.89 8.77
CA GLU A 936 25.30 -1.42 9.15
C GLU A 936 25.32 -1.92 10.60
N GLU A 937 24.69 -1.18 11.53
CA GLU A 937 24.66 -1.56 12.94
C GLU A 937 23.95 -2.89 13.16
N ALA A 938 22.77 -3.07 12.57
CA ALA A 938 21.98 -4.30 12.67
C ALA A 938 22.71 -5.49 12.03
N VAL A 939 23.25 -5.31 10.82
CA VAL A 939 23.94 -6.39 10.08
C VAL A 939 25.28 -6.76 10.70
N SER A 940 26.01 -5.82 11.30
CA SER A 940 27.30 -6.09 11.95
C SER A 940 27.18 -6.95 13.20
N LYS A 941 26.01 -6.97 13.85
CA LYS A 941 25.72 -7.80 15.04
C LYS A 941 25.32 -9.23 14.69
N LEU A 942 25.19 -9.59 13.41
CA LEU A 942 24.73 -10.91 12.95
C LEU A 942 25.91 -11.88 12.74
N ASP A 943 26.13 -12.74 13.70
CA ASP A 943 27.17 -13.78 13.59
C ASP A 943 26.68 -14.96 12.72
N GLY A 944 27.56 -15.42 11.81
CA GLY A 944 27.30 -16.58 10.96
C GLY A 944 26.33 -16.35 9.81
N TYR A 945 25.98 -15.09 9.51
CA TYR A 945 25.19 -14.74 8.34
C TYR A 945 26.07 -14.51 7.12
N LYS A 946 25.67 -15.09 5.98
CA LYS A 946 26.28 -14.79 4.69
C LYS A 946 25.83 -13.39 4.26
N LYS A 947 26.77 -12.51 4.02
CA LYS A 947 26.48 -11.16 3.52
C LYS A 947 26.11 -11.23 2.04
N LEU A 948 24.97 -10.67 1.72
CA LEU A 948 24.53 -10.45 0.35
C LEU A 948 24.96 -9.07 -0.12
N SER A 949 25.15 -8.91 -1.42
CA SER A 949 25.37 -7.63 -2.09
C SER A 949 24.46 -7.55 -3.30
N ILE A 950 23.97 -6.37 -3.60
CA ILE A 950 23.35 -6.04 -4.89
C ILE A 950 24.43 -5.55 -5.86
N LYS A 951 25.54 -5.03 -5.35
CA LYS A 951 26.75 -4.70 -6.12
C LYS A 951 27.68 -5.89 -6.06
N GLU A 952 28.27 -6.29 -7.20
CA GLU A 952 29.34 -7.27 -7.22
C GLU A 952 30.63 -6.74 -6.58
#